data_053f7b77042a1cad8df67ce0b7ace1e0
#
_entry.id   053f7b77042a1cad8df67ce0b7ace1e0
#
_cell.length_a   1.000
_cell.length_b   1.000
_cell.length_c   1.000
_cell.angle_alpha   90.00
_cell.angle_beta   90.00
_cell.angle_gamma   90.00
#
_symmetry.space_group_name_H-M   'P 1'
#
loop_
_entity.id
_entity.type
_entity.pdbx_description
1 polymer ?
#
loop_
_entity_poly.entity_id
_entity_poly.type
_entity_poly.pdbx_seq_one_letter_code
_entity_poly.pdbx_strand_id
1 'polypeptide(L)'
;KMGPEMEYYEQTVMWGYNIMDVYHAVRRAQAINSSIKQASLKYITKYSNAAKPNRVYIPGDKISKVWEDVDNKYWFIEENGEWGIVSGDLPDNSKQVTGKYIVERYLIDDLWETEKVDNIFNQATFLLSKILPTSFMRSSTMGTAATWKLLMLGWSYHNGLGIPHTMPTKGFTGGLSRLLEVGFTENVVKFDFASLYPSIQLTHNVFTECDVTGAMRGLLQYNYDYRNLYKELKSKHAKLGEKEKSEYYDKKQLPLKILNNGMFGSISAPNVFPWGDSNMGEKITCTGRQYLRHMIRFFNKKGFKPLVGDTDGFNFSIPQYVEDNIYTSNGNHRFNETGKTYRGLDAVVAEYNDKYMKGVMGLDVDEICESTINLARKNYADLIDGKVKLVGNTIKSKKLPTYIAEFIDVGIHMLLKGKGYEFVNEYYDTIEMIYNQEVPLSKIANKSRVRMSVKDYEKRSLQLNVAGNPLPKQAHMELIIKEGLTVDLGDTIYYVNTGTKKSHGDVQKVNKPKKEWSESQMDMFAKEGKNYEEKKNTLLKNGWEMSWSEDNWVRSNSKNKEANTGISTDQAYGTLMGDSIVKLNCRLIPNDVIENNPDATGEYNIERYIDAFNKRIKPLLVCFSPEVRDDILITTPLDRQYFTQKQLTLTSGQPMKEGDQDTIEDLLTITNEERLFWDLINLSPTYMFEEYNIVDENCLDNKQSERSIL
;
A
#
# COMPACT_ATOMS: atom_id res chain seq x y z
N LYS A 1 -10.33 -7.27 -14.46
CA LYS A 1 -10.23 -6.96 -13.02
C LYS A 1 -8.83 -6.46 -12.75
N MET A 2 -8.66 -5.24 -12.29
CA MET A 2 -7.36 -4.65 -11.97
C MET A 2 -7.33 -4.26 -10.49
N GLY A 3 -6.35 -4.81 -9.77
CA GLY A 3 -6.10 -4.52 -8.36
C GLY A 3 -7.03 -5.25 -7.38
N PRO A 4 -6.77 -5.08 -6.07
CA PRO A 4 -7.48 -5.80 -5.01
C PRO A 4 -8.98 -5.49 -4.92
N GLU A 5 -9.45 -4.39 -5.51
CA GLU A 5 -10.86 -3.97 -5.49
C GLU A 5 -11.64 -4.44 -6.73
N MET A 6 -11.04 -5.22 -7.64
CA MET A 6 -11.68 -5.79 -8.82
C MET A 6 -12.49 -4.77 -9.66
N GLU A 7 -11.92 -3.61 -9.92
CA GLU A 7 -12.55 -2.61 -10.80
C GLU A 7 -12.72 -3.19 -12.21
N TYR A 8 -13.94 -3.09 -12.74
CA TYR A 8 -14.20 -3.40 -14.14
C TYR A 8 -13.75 -2.20 -14.98
N TYR A 9 -12.98 -2.49 -16.04
CA TYR A 9 -12.61 -1.51 -17.03
C TYR A 9 -13.30 -1.86 -18.34
N GLU A 10 -14.12 -0.94 -18.84
CA GLU A 10 -14.71 -1.03 -20.18
C GLU A 10 -13.76 -0.40 -21.17
N GLN A 11 -13.18 -1.22 -22.03
CA GLN A 11 -12.23 -0.77 -23.02
C GLN A 11 -12.95 -0.20 -24.24
N THR A 12 -12.70 1.07 -24.57
CA THR A 12 -13.12 1.65 -25.84
C THR A 12 -12.28 1.06 -26.96
N VAL A 13 -12.94 0.52 -27.99
CA VAL A 13 -12.29 -0.07 -29.16
C VAL A 13 -12.68 0.72 -30.41
N MET A 14 -11.68 1.16 -31.18
CA MET A 14 -11.86 1.74 -32.49
C MET A 14 -10.96 1.01 -33.48
N TRP A 15 -11.53 0.48 -34.55
CA TRP A 15 -10.80 -0.27 -35.57
C TRP A 15 -9.74 0.60 -36.24
N GLY A 16 -8.53 0.07 -36.34
CA GLY A 16 -7.38 0.77 -36.92
C GLY A 16 -6.63 1.71 -35.97
N TYR A 17 -7.09 1.86 -34.70
CA TYR A 17 -6.44 2.72 -33.72
C TYR A 17 -6.11 1.96 -32.44
N ASN A 18 -5.01 2.36 -31.78
CA ASN A 18 -4.70 1.95 -30.40
C ASN A 18 -5.17 3.05 -29.44
N ILE A 19 -6.32 2.83 -28.81
CA ILE A 19 -6.82 3.73 -27.76
C ILE A 19 -6.34 3.20 -26.41
N MET A 20 -5.55 4.00 -25.71
CA MET A 20 -4.95 3.62 -24.43
C MET A 20 -5.26 4.64 -23.35
N ASP A 21 -5.57 4.14 -22.18
CA ASP A 21 -5.65 4.96 -20.98
C ASP A 21 -4.27 4.93 -20.28
N VAL A 22 -3.58 6.07 -20.25
CA VAL A 22 -2.26 6.23 -19.60
C VAL A 22 -2.31 5.94 -18.09
N TYR A 23 -3.50 5.97 -17.48
CA TYR A 23 -3.71 5.57 -16.09
C TYR A 23 -3.19 4.15 -15.82
N HIS A 24 -3.36 3.21 -16.74
CA HIS A 24 -2.86 1.85 -16.58
C HIS A 24 -1.33 1.77 -16.48
N ALA A 25 -0.61 2.58 -17.27
CA ALA A 25 0.84 2.66 -17.21
C ALA A 25 1.31 3.23 -15.85
N VAL A 26 0.67 4.28 -15.38
CA VAL A 26 0.93 4.87 -14.05
C VAL A 26 0.63 3.87 -12.92
N ARG A 27 -0.47 3.12 -12.99
CA ARG A 27 -0.80 2.09 -12.00
C ARG A 27 0.23 0.96 -11.95
N ARG A 28 0.78 0.57 -13.10
CA ARG A 28 1.90 -0.41 -13.15
C ARG A 28 3.16 0.16 -12.49
N ALA A 29 3.51 1.40 -12.81
CA ALA A 29 4.63 2.08 -12.18
C ALA A 29 4.43 2.20 -10.65
N GLN A 30 3.23 2.52 -10.20
CA GLN A 30 2.86 2.59 -8.79
C GLN A 30 2.99 1.23 -8.07
N ALA A 31 2.71 0.12 -8.75
CA ALA A 31 2.87 -1.21 -8.18
C ALA A 31 4.36 -1.58 -7.95
N ILE A 32 5.27 -1.02 -8.76
CA ILE A 32 6.70 -1.25 -8.67
C ILE A 32 7.39 -0.20 -7.77
N ASN A 33 6.94 1.05 -7.85
CA ASN A 33 7.50 2.17 -7.11
C ASN A 33 6.51 2.70 -6.07
N SER A 34 6.74 2.33 -4.83
CA SER A 34 5.89 2.71 -3.70
C SER A 34 5.90 4.21 -3.36
N SER A 35 6.84 5.00 -3.91
CA SER A 35 6.89 6.45 -3.72
C SER A 35 5.81 7.18 -4.53
N ILE A 36 5.24 6.56 -5.55
CA ILE A 36 4.09 7.09 -6.29
C ILE A 36 2.83 6.91 -5.44
N LYS A 37 2.43 7.96 -4.72
CA LYS A 37 1.29 7.89 -3.78
C LYS A 37 -0.07 7.85 -4.48
N GLN A 38 -0.23 8.51 -5.63
CA GLN A 38 -1.48 8.63 -6.38
C GLN A 38 -1.26 8.46 -7.89
N ALA A 39 -2.31 8.04 -8.60
CA ALA A 39 -2.26 7.87 -10.06
C ALA A 39 -3.08 8.94 -10.82
N SER A 40 -3.50 10.01 -10.15
CA SER A 40 -4.20 11.12 -10.83
C SER A 40 -3.22 11.91 -11.70
N LEU A 41 -3.68 12.45 -12.84
CA LEU A 41 -2.85 13.21 -13.78
C LEU A 41 -2.11 14.37 -13.07
N LYS A 42 -2.82 15.17 -12.29
CA LYS A 42 -2.26 16.31 -11.55
C LYS A 42 -1.19 15.93 -10.53
N TYR A 43 -1.30 14.76 -9.92
CA TYR A 43 -0.29 14.27 -8.99
C TYR A 43 0.93 13.73 -9.74
N ILE A 44 0.71 12.90 -10.76
CA ILE A 44 1.82 12.22 -11.43
C ILE A 44 2.67 13.17 -12.24
N THR A 45 2.10 14.22 -12.83
CA THR A 45 2.86 15.25 -13.55
C THR A 45 3.76 16.05 -12.61
N LYS A 46 3.27 16.43 -11.43
CA LYS A 46 4.10 17.05 -10.37
C LYS A 46 5.20 16.11 -9.88
N TYR A 47 4.86 14.87 -9.61
CA TYR A 47 5.79 13.84 -9.13
C TYR A 47 6.94 13.60 -10.14
N SER A 48 6.64 13.58 -11.43
CA SER A 48 7.61 13.33 -12.51
C SER A 48 8.26 14.58 -13.08
N ASN A 49 8.05 15.77 -12.48
CA ASN A 49 8.47 17.08 -12.99
C ASN A 49 8.01 17.32 -14.44
N ALA A 50 6.86 16.78 -14.82
CA ALA A 50 6.26 16.94 -16.14
C ALA A 50 5.09 17.95 -16.12
N ALA A 51 4.82 18.62 -15.02
CA ALA A 51 3.78 19.63 -14.93
C ALA A 51 4.17 20.86 -15.75
N LYS A 52 3.21 21.42 -16.48
CA LYS A 52 3.40 22.65 -17.26
C LYS A 52 3.55 23.85 -16.31
N PRO A 53 4.55 24.73 -16.49
CA PRO A 53 4.80 25.85 -15.56
C PRO A 53 3.60 26.78 -15.37
N ASN A 54 2.91 27.12 -16.47
CA ASN A 54 1.75 28.01 -16.49
C ASN A 54 0.42 27.27 -16.64
N ARG A 55 0.29 26.16 -15.92
CA ARG A 55 -0.90 25.29 -15.97
C ARG A 55 -2.12 25.95 -15.34
N VAL A 56 -3.24 25.88 -16.02
CA VAL A 56 -4.54 26.23 -15.48
C VAL A 56 -5.07 25.12 -14.56
N TYR A 57 -5.48 25.46 -13.36
CA TYR A 57 -6.11 24.53 -12.42
C TYR A 57 -7.57 24.90 -12.20
N ILE A 58 -8.49 23.97 -12.47
CA ILE A 58 -9.92 24.09 -12.14
C ILE A 58 -10.30 22.92 -11.24
N PRO A 59 -10.93 23.16 -10.08
CA PRO A 59 -11.54 22.08 -9.29
C PRO A 59 -12.54 21.32 -10.13
N GLY A 60 -12.56 19.97 -10.03
CA GLY A 60 -13.39 19.13 -10.91
C GLY A 60 -14.89 19.39 -10.80
N ASP A 61 -15.36 19.85 -9.65
CA ASP A 61 -16.73 20.24 -9.34
C ASP A 61 -17.09 21.65 -9.89
N LYS A 62 -16.09 22.44 -10.30
CA LYS A 62 -16.30 23.78 -10.86
C LYS A 62 -16.20 23.83 -12.40
N ILE A 63 -15.73 22.75 -13.06
CA ILE A 63 -15.50 22.76 -14.52
C ILE A 63 -16.80 23.06 -15.29
N SER A 64 -17.89 22.36 -15.00
CA SER A 64 -19.19 22.58 -15.65
C SER A 64 -19.74 23.97 -15.34
N LYS A 65 -19.62 24.41 -14.09
CA LYS A 65 -20.09 25.73 -13.64
C LYS A 65 -19.36 26.87 -14.37
N VAL A 66 -18.04 26.76 -14.52
CA VAL A 66 -17.23 27.76 -15.25
C VAL A 66 -17.53 27.71 -16.76
N TRP A 67 -17.75 26.49 -17.31
CA TRP A 67 -18.09 26.31 -18.74
C TRP A 67 -19.44 26.93 -19.12
N GLU A 68 -20.46 26.74 -18.27
CA GLU A 68 -21.82 27.18 -18.49
C GLU A 68 -22.06 28.64 -18.09
N ASP A 69 -21.12 29.24 -17.35
CA ASP A 69 -21.25 30.60 -16.87
C ASP A 69 -21.08 31.61 -18.04
N VAL A 70 -22.23 32.21 -18.41
CA VAL A 70 -22.31 33.23 -19.47
C VAL A 70 -22.44 34.64 -18.91
N ASP A 71 -22.72 34.77 -17.61
CA ASP A 71 -23.03 36.04 -16.95
C ASP A 71 -21.75 36.71 -16.41
N ASN A 72 -20.78 35.95 -15.94
CA ASN A 72 -19.57 36.48 -15.36
C ASN A 72 -18.44 36.63 -16.42
N LYS A 73 -17.64 37.67 -16.22
CA LYS A 73 -16.34 37.84 -16.89
C LYS A 73 -15.25 37.34 -15.97
N TYR A 74 -14.21 36.77 -16.58
CA TYR A 74 -13.06 36.25 -15.87
C TYR A 74 -11.81 37.02 -16.25
N TRP A 75 -10.86 37.17 -15.31
CA TRP A 75 -9.51 37.57 -15.61
C TRP A 75 -8.61 36.35 -15.72
N PHE A 76 -7.57 36.44 -16.52
CA PHE A 76 -6.63 35.36 -16.77
C PHE A 76 -5.22 35.91 -17.00
N ILE A 77 -4.22 35.29 -16.35
CA ILE A 77 -2.80 35.61 -16.49
C ILE A 77 -2.10 34.50 -17.25
N GLU A 78 -1.58 34.78 -18.45
CA GLU A 78 -0.94 33.79 -19.30
C GLU A 78 0.36 33.22 -18.73
N GLU A 79 1.08 34.01 -17.93
CA GLU A 79 2.42 33.66 -17.43
C GLU A 79 2.41 32.54 -16.40
N ASN A 80 1.38 32.49 -15.56
CA ASN A 80 1.26 31.53 -14.45
C ASN A 80 0.01 30.68 -14.48
N GLY A 81 -0.94 30.96 -15.40
CA GLY A 81 -2.20 30.22 -15.51
C GLY A 81 -3.23 30.55 -14.43
N GLU A 82 -3.03 31.62 -13.68
CA GLU A 82 -3.99 32.09 -12.67
C GLU A 82 -5.20 32.74 -13.31
N TRP A 83 -6.35 32.60 -12.67
CA TRP A 83 -7.64 33.11 -13.16
C TRP A 83 -8.63 33.35 -11.99
N GLY A 84 -9.60 34.18 -12.23
CA GLY A 84 -10.68 34.43 -11.28
C GLY A 84 -11.83 35.25 -11.90
N ILE A 85 -12.91 35.44 -11.16
CA ILE A 85 -14.07 36.26 -11.58
C ILE A 85 -13.68 37.75 -11.48
N VAL A 86 -14.05 38.55 -12.46
CA VAL A 86 -13.87 40.00 -12.45
C VAL A 86 -14.86 40.62 -11.45
N SER A 87 -14.38 41.17 -10.37
CA SER A 87 -15.19 41.85 -9.33
C SER A 87 -14.80 43.30 -9.10
N GLY A 88 -13.86 43.83 -9.89
CA GLY A 88 -13.31 45.19 -9.79
C GLY A 88 -12.28 45.42 -10.88
N ASP A 89 -11.21 46.19 -10.57
CA ASP A 89 -10.10 46.39 -11.49
C ASP A 89 -9.39 45.03 -11.82
N LEU A 90 -8.92 44.91 -13.05
CA LEU A 90 -8.22 43.71 -13.50
C LEU A 90 -6.84 43.64 -12.82
N PRO A 91 -6.40 42.43 -12.36
CA PRO A 91 -5.03 42.24 -11.90
C PRO A 91 -4.01 42.61 -12.97
N ASP A 92 -2.82 43.04 -12.55
CA ASP A 92 -1.72 43.36 -13.47
C ASP A 92 -1.39 42.17 -14.36
N ASN A 93 -1.07 42.44 -15.63
CA ASN A 93 -0.77 41.43 -16.66
C ASN A 93 -1.90 40.45 -16.97
N SER A 94 -3.11 40.73 -16.51
CA SER A 94 -4.29 39.88 -16.81
C SER A 94 -5.05 40.40 -18.02
N LYS A 95 -5.75 39.51 -18.70
CA LYS A 95 -6.73 39.82 -19.74
C LYS A 95 -8.11 39.34 -19.35
N GLN A 96 -9.14 40.05 -19.80
CA GLN A 96 -10.51 39.63 -19.59
C GLN A 96 -10.91 38.54 -20.59
N VAL A 97 -11.47 37.44 -20.09
CA VAL A 97 -11.85 36.24 -20.87
C VAL A 97 -13.23 35.72 -20.44
N THR A 98 -13.73 34.69 -21.15
CA THR A 98 -14.95 33.95 -20.78
C THR A 98 -14.61 32.71 -19.96
N GLY A 99 -15.56 32.16 -19.20
CA GLY A 99 -15.42 30.88 -18.52
C GLY A 99 -15.05 29.74 -19.47
N LYS A 100 -15.62 29.73 -20.69
CA LYS A 100 -15.27 28.76 -21.75
C LYS A 100 -13.79 28.78 -22.09
N TYR A 101 -13.20 29.99 -22.25
CA TYR A 101 -11.78 30.14 -22.52
C TYR A 101 -10.91 29.49 -21.43
N ILE A 102 -11.27 29.68 -20.15
CA ILE A 102 -10.54 29.07 -19.02
C ILE A 102 -10.59 27.53 -19.10
N VAL A 103 -11.79 26.96 -19.36
CA VAL A 103 -11.95 25.51 -19.48
C VAL A 103 -11.25 24.95 -20.72
N GLU A 104 -11.25 25.64 -21.83
CA GLU A 104 -10.49 25.24 -23.03
C GLU A 104 -8.96 25.22 -22.74
N ARG A 105 -8.44 26.23 -22.06
CA ARG A 105 -7.03 26.27 -21.64
C ARG A 105 -6.71 25.10 -20.69
N TYR A 106 -7.58 24.83 -19.71
CA TYR A 106 -7.46 23.69 -18.82
C TYR A 106 -7.42 22.37 -19.58
N LEU A 107 -8.28 22.18 -20.57
CA LEU A 107 -8.32 20.96 -21.41
C LEU A 107 -7.04 20.80 -22.23
N ILE A 108 -6.54 21.89 -22.85
CA ILE A 108 -5.29 21.87 -23.61
C ILE A 108 -4.12 21.46 -22.70
N ASP A 109 -4.09 21.97 -21.46
CA ASP A 109 -3.06 21.62 -20.49
C ASP A 109 -3.16 20.15 -20.04
N ASP A 110 -4.37 19.62 -19.84
CA ASP A 110 -4.60 18.20 -19.53
C ASP A 110 -4.15 17.30 -20.69
N LEU A 111 -4.38 17.67 -21.95
CA LEU A 111 -3.92 16.91 -23.12
C LEU A 111 -2.40 16.90 -23.21
N TRP A 112 -1.75 18.04 -23.04
CA TRP A 112 -0.29 18.18 -23.08
C TRP A 112 0.36 17.35 -21.96
N GLU A 113 -0.19 17.42 -20.73
CA GLU A 113 0.31 16.63 -19.60
C GLU A 113 0.07 15.14 -19.80
N THR A 114 -1.05 14.74 -20.39
CA THR A 114 -1.33 13.32 -20.73
C THR A 114 -0.29 12.78 -21.71
N GLU A 115 0.09 13.54 -22.72
CA GLU A 115 1.15 13.18 -23.67
C GLU A 115 2.51 13.02 -22.94
N LYS A 116 2.86 13.93 -22.02
CA LYS A 116 4.09 13.81 -21.23
C LYS A 116 4.08 12.58 -20.33
N VAL A 117 2.97 12.30 -19.68
CA VAL A 117 2.80 11.09 -18.84
C VAL A 117 2.92 9.83 -19.69
N ASP A 118 2.32 9.80 -20.88
CA ASP A 118 2.46 8.69 -21.81
C ASP A 118 3.93 8.44 -22.17
N ASN A 119 4.64 9.49 -22.56
CA ASN A 119 6.06 9.43 -22.89
C ASN A 119 6.96 8.95 -21.75
N ILE A 120 6.58 9.21 -20.48
CA ILE A 120 7.36 8.76 -19.31
C ILE A 120 7.02 7.33 -18.91
N PHE A 121 5.74 7.01 -18.81
CA PHE A 121 5.28 5.76 -18.14
C PHE A 121 4.90 4.63 -19.10
N ASN A 122 4.51 4.94 -20.34
CA ASN A 122 4.01 3.92 -21.27
C ASN A 122 5.07 3.34 -22.20
N GLN A 123 6.28 3.90 -22.23
CA GLN A 123 7.38 3.43 -23.08
C GLN A 123 7.75 1.97 -22.84
N ALA A 124 7.75 1.53 -21.55
CA ALA A 124 7.99 0.13 -21.21
C ALA A 124 6.95 -0.80 -21.84
N THR A 125 5.68 -0.40 -21.84
CA THR A 125 4.58 -1.16 -22.47
C THR A 125 4.71 -1.16 -23.99
N PHE A 126 5.10 -0.03 -24.57
CA PHE A 126 5.35 0.06 -26.01
C PHE A 126 6.48 -0.86 -26.46
N LEU A 127 7.60 -0.86 -25.77
CA LEU A 127 8.71 -1.77 -26.05
C LEU A 127 8.31 -3.25 -25.86
N LEU A 128 7.52 -3.54 -24.85
CA LEU A 128 6.98 -4.88 -24.63
C LEU A 128 6.06 -5.32 -25.78
N SER A 129 5.20 -4.43 -26.30
CA SER A 129 4.30 -4.74 -27.40
C SER A 129 5.01 -5.09 -28.70
N LYS A 130 6.28 -4.67 -28.88
CA LYS A 130 7.11 -5.04 -30.02
C LYS A 130 7.60 -6.50 -29.97
N ILE A 131 7.61 -7.10 -28.78
CA ILE A 131 8.04 -8.49 -28.55
C ILE A 131 6.82 -9.42 -28.56
N LEU A 132 5.65 -8.90 -28.17
CA LEU A 132 4.44 -9.69 -28.02
C LEU A 132 3.64 -9.79 -29.32
N PRO A 133 3.08 -10.96 -29.66
CA PRO A 133 2.18 -11.11 -30.81
C PRO A 133 0.78 -10.52 -30.51
N THR A 134 0.72 -9.21 -30.17
CA THR A 134 -0.53 -8.53 -29.84
C THR A 134 -0.42 -7.03 -30.07
N SER A 135 -1.56 -6.32 -30.08
CA SER A 135 -1.58 -4.86 -30.23
C SER A 135 -1.03 -4.14 -28.98
N PHE A 136 -0.54 -2.92 -29.18
CA PHE A 136 -0.09 -2.06 -28.10
C PHE A 136 -1.22 -1.79 -27.09
N MET A 137 -2.43 -1.52 -27.59
CA MET A 137 -3.63 -1.33 -26.74
C MET A 137 -3.87 -2.52 -25.81
N ARG A 138 -3.79 -3.76 -26.32
CA ARG A 138 -3.97 -4.96 -25.49
C ARG A 138 -2.82 -5.15 -24.51
N SER A 139 -1.59 -4.88 -24.92
CA SER A 139 -0.42 -4.92 -24.03
C SER A 139 -0.55 -3.96 -22.85
N SER A 140 -1.19 -2.81 -23.04
CA SER A 140 -1.37 -1.80 -22.00
C SER A 140 -2.30 -2.25 -20.85
N THR A 141 -3.20 -3.21 -21.10
CA THR A 141 -4.16 -3.72 -20.12
C THR A 141 -3.85 -5.15 -19.63
N MET A 142 -2.88 -5.83 -20.25
CA MET A 142 -2.52 -7.21 -19.87
C MET A 142 -1.73 -7.26 -18.56
N GLY A 143 -2.08 -8.23 -17.71
CA GLY A 143 -1.24 -8.61 -16.58
C GLY A 143 -0.03 -9.45 -17.00
N THR A 144 0.97 -9.57 -16.13
CA THR A 144 2.24 -10.28 -16.43
C THR A 144 2.04 -11.77 -16.76
N ALA A 145 1.12 -12.45 -16.07
CA ALA A 145 0.80 -13.86 -16.39
C ALA A 145 0.18 -14.01 -17.78
N ALA A 146 -0.69 -13.08 -18.20
CA ALA A 146 -1.25 -13.07 -19.54
C ALA A 146 -0.19 -12.81 -20.61
N THR A 147 0.81 -11.96 -20.31
CA THR A 147 1.97 -11.71 -21.17
C THR A 147 2.78 -12.96 -21.41
N TRP A 148 3.15 -13.68 -20.35
CA TRP A 148 3.87 -14.95 -20.44
C TRP A 148 3.06 -16.03 -21.17
N LYS A 149 1.75 -16.11 -20.88
CA LYS A 149 0.85 -17.00 -21.59
C LYS A 149 0.85 -16.75 -23.10
N LEU A 150 0.83 -15.47 -23.50
CA LEU A 150 0.82 -15.11 -24.91
C LEU A 150 2.16 -15.46 -25.61
N LEU A 151 3.30 -15.24 -24.95
CA LEU A 151 4.62 -15.64 -25.45
C LEU A 151 4.69 -17.16 -25.67
N MET A 152 4.26 -17.93 -24.68
CA MET A 152 4.28 -19.39 -24.76
C MET A 152 3.28 -19.95 -25.78
N LEU A 153 2.11 -19.32 -25.94
CA LEU A 153 1.16 -19.66 -27.00
C LEU A 153 1.74 -19.42 -28.39
N GLY A 154 2.38 -18.26 -28.60
CA GLY A 154 3.08 -17.93 -29.85
C GLY A 154 4.19 -18.92 -30.16
N TRP A 155 5.00 -19.26 -29.15
CA TRP A 155 6.06 -20.27 -29.26
C TRP A 155 5.52 -21.66 -29.62
N SER A 156 4.49 -22.12 -28.91
CA SER A 156 3.87 -23.44 -29.15
C SER A 156 3.25 -23.52 -30.54
N TYR A 157 2.55 -22.45 -30.96
CA TYR A 157 1.97 -22.41 -32.32
C TYR A 157 3.06 -22.49 -33.41
N HIS A 158 4.13 -21.70 -33.25
CA HIS A 158 5.23 -21.66 -34.23
C HIS A 158 5.98 -23.02 -34.34
N ASN A 159 6.07 -23.75 -33.24
CA ASN A 159 6.79 -25.04 -33.19
C ASN A 159 5.86 -26.25 -33.27
N GLY A 160 4.57 -26.10 -33.54
CA GLY A 160 3.62 -27.22 -33.67
C GLY A 160 3.40 -27.99 -32.37
N LEU A 161 3.52 -27.31 -31.20
CA LEU A 161 3.42 -27.96 -29.90
C LEU A 161 2.01 -27.86 -29.34
N GLY A 162 1.59 -28.89 -28.60
CA GLY A 162 0.35 -28.86 -27.82
C GLY A 162 0.39 -27.87 -26.65
N ILE A 163 -0.76 -27.38 -26.26
CA ILE A 163 -0.89 -26.48 -25.09
C ILE A 163 -1.29 -27.35 -23.89
N PRO A 164 -0.56 -27.29 -22.76
CA PRO A 164 -0.93 -28.02 -21.56
C PRO A 164 -2.29 -27.58 -21.00
N HIS A 165 -2.95 -28.48 -20.28
CA HIS A 165 -4.15 -28.14 -19.53
C HIS A 165 -3.81 -27.29 -18.29
N THR A 166 -4.69 -26.37 -17.95
CA THR A 166 -4.61 -25.64 -16.69
C THR A 166 -4.91 -26.56 -15.51
N MET A 167 -4.17 -26.39 -14.41
CA MET A 167 -4.29 -27.18 -13.21
C MET A 167 -4.80 -26.32 -12.04
N PRO A 168 -5.44 -26.89 -11.01
CA PRO A 168 -5.79 -26.15 -9.81
C PRO A 168 -4.54 -25.62 -9.11
N THR A 169 -4.58 -24.37 -8.62
CA THR A 169 -3.50 -23.80 -7.84
C THR A 169 -3.52 -24.35 -6.41
N LYS A 170 -2.38 -24.83 -5.93
CA LYS A 170 -2.15 -25.20 -4.53
C LYS A 170 -1.55 -24.02 -3.78
N GLY A 171 -1.97 -23.82 -2.53
CA GLY A 171 -1.33 -22.84 -1.65
C GLY A 171 0.06 -23.31 -1.22
N PHE A 172 1.02 -22.40 -1.14
CA PHE A 172 2.36 -22.64 -0.63
C PHE A 172 2.88 -21.43 0.15
N THR A 173 3.95 -21.64 0.93
CA THR A 173 4.56 -20.57 1.73
C THR A 173 5.33 -19.60 0.83
N GLY A 174 5.05 -18.31 0.94
CA GLY A 174 5.70 -17.25 0.16
C GLY A 174 7.13 -16.93 0.61
N GLY A 175 7.63 -15.77 0.20
CA GLY A 175 8.95 -15.27 0.60
C GLY A 175 9.07 -15.02 2.11
N LEU A 176 10.32 -14.93 2.60
CA LEU A 176 10.61 -14.61 4.00
C LEU A 176 10.24 -13.15 4.29
N SER A 177 9.42 -12.93 5.30
CA SER A 177 9.17 -11.60 5.85
C SER A 177 9.29 -11.67 7.36
N ARG A 178 10.23 -10.92 7.93
CA ARG A 178 10.52 -10.92 9.37
C ARG A 178 10.72 -9.51 9.88
N LEU A 179 10.37 -9.31 11.13
CA LEU A 179 10.58 -8.07 11.88
C LEU A 179 11.27 -8.46 13.19
N LEU A 180 12.56 -8.21 13.30
CA LEU A 180 13.40 -8.58 14.44
C LEU A 180 13.61 -7.42 15.41
N GLU A 181 13.49 -6.18 14.93
CA GLU A 181 13.68 -5.00 15.75
C GLU A 181 12.58 -3.99 15.46
N VAL A 182 11.90 -3.53 16.50
CA VAL A 182 10.84 -2.53 16.45
C VAL A 182 11.35 -1.24 17.04
N GLY A 183 11.02 -0.09 16.44
CA GLY A 183 11.42 1.23 16.93
C GLY A 183 12.48 1.89 16.06
N PHE A 184 13.30 2.74 16.66
CA PHE A 184 14.28 3.60 16.00
C PHE A 184 15.67 2.97 15.99
N THR A 185 16.36 3.01 14.85
CA THR A 185 17.75 2.56 14.70
C THR A 185 18.49 3.50 13.75
N GLU A 186 19.70 3.90 14.14
CA GLU A 186 20.61 4.71 13.31
C GLU A 186 21.56 3.82 12.51
N ASN A 187 22.15 4.39 11.44
CA ASN A 187 23.18 3.77 10.62
C ASN A 187 22.78 2.37 10.11
N VAL A 188 21.85 2.36 9.17
CA VAL A 188 21.25 1.13 8.65
C VAL A 188 21.65 0.91 7.20
N VAL A 189 21.99 -0.33 6.85
CA VAL A 189 22.21 -0.77 5.48
C VAL A 189 21.17 -1.80 5.07
N LYS A 190 20.71 -1.70 3.84
CA LYS A 190 19.89 -2.71 3.20
C LYS A 190 20.73 -3.51 2.20
N PHE A 191 20.79 -4.80 2.41
CA PHE A 191 21.34 -5.75 1.44
C PHE A 191 20.19 -6.40 0.67
N ASP A 192 20.33 -6.51 -0.65
CA ASP A 192 19.30 -7.04 -1.54
C ASP A 192 19.91 -8.00 -2.57
N PHE A 193 19.21 -9.10 -2.85
CA PHE A 193 19.64 -10.02 -3.89
C PHE A 193 19.21 -9.53 -5.28
N ALA A 194 20.16 -9.47 -6.18
CA ALA A 194 19.90 -9.05 -7.56
C ALA A 194 18.93 -10.01 -8.26
N SER A 195 17.66 -9.59 -8.42
CA SER A 195 16.64 -10.40 -9.11
C SER A 195 16.47 -11.81 -8.54
N LEU A 196 16.31 -11.95 -7.22
CA LEU A 196 16.32 -13.22 -6.46
C LEU A 196 15.57 -14.37 -7.17
N TYR A 197 14.30 -14.25 -7.46
CA TYR A 197 13.50 -15.36 -8.03
C TYR A 197 13.91 -15.76 -9.45
N PRO A 198 14.12 -14.84 -10.41
CA PRO A 198 14.70 -15.17 -11.71
C PRO A 198 16.06 -15.85 -11.61
N SER A 199 16.93 -15.36 -10.71
CA SER A 199 18.26 -15.95 -10.50
C SER A 199 18.16 -17.36 -9.95
N ILE A 200 17.29 -17.64 -8.98
CA ILE A 200 17.01 -18.98 -8.47
C ILE A 200 16.52 -19.90 -9.58
N GLN A 201 15.56 -19.44 -10.40
CA GLN A 201 15.04 -20.25 -11.51
C GLN A 201 16.13 -20.68 -12.49
N LEU A 202 17.00 -19.74 -12.86
CA LEU A 202 18.09 -20.00 -13.80
C LEU A 202 19.20 -20.86 -13.18
N THR A 203 19.62 -20.56 -11.96
CA THR A 203 20.73 -21.25 -11.28
C THR A 203 20.36 -22.70 -10.92
N HIS A 204 19.17 -22.90 -10.38
CA HIS A 204 18.70 -24.20 -9.91
C HIS A 204 17.80 -24.93 -10.93
N ASN A 205 17.67 -24.39 -12.14
CA ASN A 205 16.85 -24.95 -13.22
C ASN A 205 15.39 -25.24 -12.79
N VAL A 206 14.76 -24.30 -12.06
CA VAL A 206 13.40 -24.50 -11.53
C VAL A 206 12.36 -24.08 -12.57
N PHE A 207 12.04 -25.02 -13.46
CA PHE A 207 11.04 -24.89 -14.51
C PHE A 207 10.12 -26.10 -14.54
N THR A 208 8.97 -25.94 -15.15
CA THR A 208 7.97 -27.01 -15.28
C THR A 208 8.33 -28.02 -16.36
N GLU A 209 8.03 -29.29 -16.15
CA GLU A 209 8.20 -30.37 -17.15
C GLU A 209 7.30 -30.19 -18.38
N CYS A 210 6.21 -29.41 -18.25
CA CYS A 210 5.32 -29.09 -19.38
C CYS A 210 6.00 -28.22 -20.46
N ASP A 211 7.11 -27.57 -20.14
CA ASP A 211 7.93 -26.83 -21.11
C ASP A 211 8.99 -27.76 -21.75
N VAL A 212 8.54 -28.66 -22.57
CA VAL A 212 9.36 -29.71 -23.21
C VAL A 212 10.51 -29.16 -24.06
N THR A 213 10.46 -27.91 -24.47
CA THR A 213 11.49 -27.24 -25.30
C THR A 213 12.45 -26.38 -24.48
N GLY A 214 12.17 -26.13 -23.19
CA GLY A 214 12.94 -25.21 -22.38
C GLY A 214 12.77 -23.74 -22.80
N ALA A 215 11.70 -23.42 -23.50
CA ALA A 215 11.43 -22.07 -24.00
C ALA A 215 11.33 -21.03 -22.87
N MET A 216 10.70 -21.38 -21.75
CA MET A 216 10.60 -20.49 -20.58
C MET A 216 11.98 -20.16 -20.03
N ARG A 217 12.86 -21.15 -19.91
CA ARG A 217 14.24 -20.97 -19.47
C ARG A 217 15.01 -20.07 -20.44
N GLY A 218 14.94 -20.36 -21.72
CA GLY A 218 15.63 -19.59 -22.78
C GLY A 218 15.19 -18.13 -22.80
N LEU A 219 13.88 -17.87 -22.73
CA LEU A 219 13.32 -16.51 -22.69
C LEU A 219 13.70 -15.78 -21.40
N LEU A 220 13.67 -16.46 -20.25
CA LEU A 220 14.07 -15.85 -18.97
C LEU A 220 15.55 -15.49 -18.96
N GLN A 221 16.43 -16.40 -19.46
CA GLN A 221 17.88 -16.15 -19.60
C GLN A 221 18.14 -14.94 -20.50
N TYR A 222 17.52 -14.91 -21.69
CA TYR A 222 17.63 -13.78 -22.62
C TYR A 222 17.23 -12.46 -21.95
N ASN A 223 16.07 -12.41 -21.30
CA ASN A 223 15.60 -11.22 -20.60
C ASN A 223 16.52 -10.80 -19.46
N TYR A 224 17.08 -11.76 -18.73
CA TYR A 224 18.00 -11.53 -17.62
C TYR A 224 19.30 -10.89 -18.12
N ASP A 225 19.90 -11.46 -19.15
CA ASP A 225 21.18 -11.02 -19.72
C ASP A 225 21.05 -9.61 -20.31
N TYR A 226 20.02 -9.37 -21.15
CA TYR A 226 19.80 -8.04 -21.73
C TYR A 226 19.43 -7.00 -20.68
N ARG A 227 18.73 -7.37 -19.63
CA ARG A 227 18.47 -6.44 -18.53
C ARG A 227 19.75 -6.03 -17.81
N ASN A 228 20.63 -6.96 -17.53
CA ASN A 228 21.92 -6.68 -16.90
C ASN A 228 22.79 -5.80 -17.83
N LEU A 229 22.87 -6.12 -19.10
CA LEU A 229 23.55 -5.29 -20.11
C LEU A 229 23.02 -3.84 -20.10
N TYR A 230 21.70 -3.65 -20.09
CA TYR A 230 21.12 -2.31 -20.08
C TYR A 230 21.35 -1.58 -18.75
N LYS A 231 21.40 -2.26 -17.62
CA LYS A 231 21.81 -1.68 -16.33
C LYS A 231 23.26 -1.21 -16.35
N GLU A 232 24.17 -2.00 -16.91
CA GLU A 232 25.58 -1.65 -17.07
C GLU A 232 25.76 -0.43 -17.98
N LEU A 233 25.10 -0.42 -19.14
CA LEU A 233 25.13 0.69 -20.09
C LEU A 233 24.55 1.96 -19.48
N LYS A 234 23.43 1.87 -18.73
CA LYS A 234 22.90 2.99 -17.95
C LYS A 234 23.94 3.58 -17.01
N SER A 235 24.57 2.73 -16.18
CA SER A 235 25.58 3.15 -15.21
C SER A 235 26.81 3.78 -15.90
N LYS A 236 27.28 3.17 -16.99
CA LYS A 236 28.41 3.69 -17.80
C LYS A 236 28.10 5.10 -18.33
N HIS A 237 26.94 5.29 -18.97
CA HIS A 237 26.58 6.59 -19.55
C HIS A 237 26.27 7.64 -18.47
N ALA A 238 25.73 7.25 -17.31
CA ALA A 238 25.59 8.14 -16.16
C ALA A 238 26.95 8.68 -15.67
N LYS A 239 27.96 7.79 -15.54
CA LYS A 239 29.34 8.17 -15.15
C LYS A 239 30.03 9.08 -16.16
N LEU A 240 29.65 8.99 -17.44
CA LEU A 240 30.15 9.85 -18.51
C LEU A 240 29.40 11.19 -18.64
N GLY A 241 28.36 11.43 -17.79
CA GLY A 241 27.53 12.62 -17.87
C GLY A 241 26.51 12.63 -19.04
N GLU A 242 26.40 11.54 -19.81
CA GLU A 242 25.49 11.38 -20.94
C GLU A 242 24.07 11.02 -20.48
N LYS A 243 23.37 11.97 -19.90
CA LYS A 243 22.07 11.79 -19.24
C LYS A 243 21.01 11.15 -20.15
N GLU A 244 20.89 11.61 -21.39
CA GLU A 244 19.88 11.10 -22.34
C GLU A 244 20.09 9.61 -22.66
N LYS A 245 21.35 9.17 -22.86
CA LYS A 245 21.68 7.76 -23.10
C LYS A 245 21.45 6.93 -21.85
N SER A 246 21.79 7.45 -20.69
CA SER A 246 21.51 6.78 -19.42
C SER A 246 20.00 6.55 -19.24
N GLU A 247 19.17 7.56 -19.47
CA GLU A 247 17.70 7.45 -19.41
C GLU A 247 17.15 6.48 -20.48
N TYR A 248 17.72 6.48 -21.67
CA TYR A 248 17.33 5.54 -22.73
C TYR A 248 17.53 4.08 -22.33
N TYR A 249 18.68 3.73 -21.74
CA TYR A 249 18.93 2.36 -21.28
C TYR A 249 18.10 2.02 -20.03
N ASP A 250 17.83 2.98 -19.15
CA ASP A 250 16.92 2.79 -18.04
C ASP A 250 15.51 2.42 -18.51
N LYS A 251 14.99 3.11 -19.53
CA LYS A 251 13.70 2.79 -20.15
C LYS A 251 13.68 1.41 -20.80
N LYS A 252 14.79 0.99 -21.41
CA LYS A 252 14.91 -0.33 -22.05
C LYS A 252 14.93 -1.50 -21.06
N GLN A 253 15.49 -1.33 -19.86
CA GLN A 253 15.57 -2.40 -18.87
C GLN A 253 14.23 -2.64 -18.16
N LEU A 254 13.31 -1.66 -18.12
CA LEU A 254 12.04 -1.75 -17.39
C LEU A 254 11.10 -2.87 -17.90
N PRO A 255 10.85 -3.03 -19.22
CA PRO A 255 10.04 -4.14 -19.74
C PRO A 255 10.59 -5.51 -19.32
N LEU A 256 11.92 -5.66 -19.38
CA LEU A 256 12.59 -6.92 -19.02
C LEU A 256 12.48 -7.18 -17.52
N LYS A 257 12.54 -6.14 -16.67
CA LYS A 257 12.26 -6.27 -15.22
C LYS A 257 10.84 -6.77 -14.96
N ILE A 258 9.85 -6.24 -15.69
CA ILE A 258 8.44 -6.65 -15.57
C ILE A 258 8.27 -8.12 -16.00
N LEU A 259 8.88 -8.52 -17.10
CA LEU A 259 8.84 -9.90 -17.59
C LEU A 259 9.51 -10.86 -16.59
N ASN A 260 10.73 -10.56 -16.15
CA ASN A 260 11.46 -11.41 -15.20
C ASN A 260 10.68 -11.63 -13.90
N ASN A 261 10.18 -10.56 -13.28
CA ASN A 261 9.39 -10.68 -12.06
C ASN A 261 8.03 -11.37 -12.30
N GLY A 262 7.49 -11.24 -13.51
CA GLY A 262 6.23 -11.86 -13.90
C GLY A 262 6.33 -13.38 -14.11
N MET A 263 7.51 -13.91 -14.39
CA MET A 263 7.71 -15.36 -14.58
C MET A 263 7.33 -16.15 -13.33
N PHE A 264 7.87 -15.76 -12.17
CA PHE A 264 7.53 -16.41 -10.91
C PHE A 264 6.01 -16.42 -10.65
N GLY A 265 5.35 -15.27 -10.82
CA GLY A 265 3.89 -15.17 -10.65
C GLY A 265 3.10 -16.00 -11.66
N SER A 266 3.65 -16.19 -12.86
CA SER A 266 3.01 -17.02 -13.90
C SER A 266 3.17 -18.51 -13.59
N ILE A 267 4.38 -18.96 -13.32
CA ILE A 267 4.65 -20.38 -13.04
C ILE A 267 3.92 -20.86 -11.77
N SER A 268 3.72 -19.96 -10.80
CA SER A 268 3.02 -20.28 -9.55
C SER A 268 1.49 -20.31 -9.66
N ALA A 269 0.92 -19.99 -10.84
CA ALA A 269 -0.53 -19.88 -11.05
C ALA A 269 -1.02 -20.82 -12.17
N PRO A 270 -0.97 -22.17 -11.98
CA PRO A 270 -1.34 -23.13 -13.00
C PRO A 270 -2.80 -23.08 -13.44
N ASN A 271 -3.68 -22.47 -12.66
CA ASN A 271 -5.09 -22.22 -13.02
C ASN A 271 -5.28 -21.15 -14.11
N VAL A 272 -4.28 -20.28 -14.30
CA VAL A 272 -4.30 -19.19 -15.29
C VAL A 272 -3.28 -19.42 -16.41
N PHE A 273 -2.12 -19.95 -16.05
CA PHE A 273 -0.99 -20.19 -16.94
C PHE A 273 -0.81 -21.69 -17.19
N PRO A 274 -1.08 -22.20 -18.41
CA PRO A 274 -1.07 -23.65 -18.69
C PRO A 274 0.27 -24.34 -18.41
N TRP A 275 1.39 -23.62 -18.53
CA TRP A 275 2.73 -24.12 -18.17
C TRP A 275 3.09 -23.85 -16.72
N GLY A 276 2.11 -23.55 -15.87
CA GLY A 276 2.31 -23.29 -14.45
C GLY A 276 2.37 -24.58 -13.62
N ASP A 277 3.09 -24.50 -12.49
CA ASP A 277 3.15 -25.54 -11.47
C ASP A 277 3.38 -24.91 -10.10
N SER A 278 2.44 -25.11 -9.18
CA SER A 278 2.54 -24.59 -7.82
C SER A 278 3.77 -25.13 -7.07
N ASN A 279 4.22 -26.35 -7.35
CA ASN A 279 5.41 -26.93 -6.74
C ASN A 279 6.67 -26.15 -7.15
N MET A 280 6.74 -25.67 -8.40
CA MET A 280 7.85 -24.80 -8.83
C MET A 280 7.82 -23.46 -8.12
N GLY A 281 6.64 -22.86 -7.90
CA GLY A 281 6.48 -21.67 -7.08
C GLY A 281 6.98 -21.87 -5.65
N GLU A 282 6.65 -23.00 -5.04
CA GLU A 282 7.13 -23.37 -3.71
C GLU A 282 8.65 -23.59 -3.67
N LYS A 283 9.22 -24.28 -4.64
CA LYS A 283 10.68 -24.44 -4.78
C LYS A 283 11.39 -23.08 -4.82
N ILE A 284 10.92 -22.15 -5.65
CA ILE A 284 11.53 -20.83 -5.79
C ILE A 284 11.49 -20.06 -4.46
N THR A 285 10.32 -20.02 -3.80
CA THR A 285 10.18 -19.24 -2.55
C THR A 285 10.94 -19.88 -1.39
N CYS A 286 10.96 -21.20 -1.29
CA CYS A 286 11.71 -21.91 -0.27
C CYS A 286 13.21 -21.68 -0.44
N THR A 287 13.74 -21.84 -1.65
CA THR A 287 15.15 -21.55 -1.95
C THR A 287 15.50 -20.09 -1.63
N GLY A 288 14.60 -19.14 -1.96
CA GLY A 288 14.78 -17.73 -1.60
C GLY A 288 14.84 -17.50 -0.09
N ARG A 289 13.98 -18.16 0.67
CA ARG A 289 14.03 -18.10 2.15
C ARG A 289 15.37 -18.62 2.71
N GLN A 290 15.93 -19.65 2.11
CA GLN A 290 17.22 -20.19 2.55
C GLN A 290 18.38 -19.23 2.26
N TYR A 291 18.43 -18.64 1.06
CA TYR A 291 19.44 -17.62 0.76
C TYR A 291 19.37 -16.43 1.71
N LEU A 292 18.16 -15.96 2.02
CA LEU A 292 17.98 -14.89 2.99
C LEU A 292 18.44 -15.28 4.40
N ARG A 293 18.07 -16.47 4.88
CA ARG A 293 18.52 -16.96 6.19
C ARG A 293 20.02 -17.11 6.25
N HIS A 294 20.64 -17.63 5.19
CA HIS A 294 22.10 -17.73 5.10
C HIS A 294 22.75 -16.34 5.15
N MET A 295 22.25 -15.39 4.38
CA MET A 295 22.72 -14.00 4.40
C MET A 295 22.62 -13.40 5.81
N ILE A 296 21.46 -13.55 6.46
CA ILE A 296 21.24 -13.02 7.81
C ILE A 296 22.26 -13.62 8.80
N ARG A 297 22.50 -14.93 8.76
CA ARG A 297 23.49 -15.60 9.61
C ARG A 297 24.89 -15.07 9.37
N PHE A 298 25.29 -14.93 8.10
CA PHE A 298 26.61 -14.40 7.74
C PHE A 298 26.84 -12.99 8.29
N PHE A 299 25.89 -12.06 8.00
CA PHE A 299 26.03 -10.67 8.44
C PHE A 299 25.90 -10.54 9.96
N ASN A 300 25.02 -11.33 10.60
CA ASN A 300 24.92 -11.34 12.05
C ASN A 300 26.25 -11.80 12.71
N LYS A 301 26.91 -12.82 12.15
CA LYS A 301 28.25 -13.26 12.61
C LYS A 301 29.32 -12.19 12.44
N LYS A 302 29.16 -11.30 11.46
CA LYS A 302 30.03 -10.13 11.24
C LYS A 302 29.65 -8.92 12.12
N GLY A 303 28.70 -9.06 13.03
CA GLY A 303 28.27 -8.00 13.95
C GLY A 303 27.17 -7.06 13.41
N PHE A 304 26.65 -7.32 12.22
CA PHE A 304 25.49 -6.59 11.71
C PHE A 304 24.22 -7.10 12.40
N LYS A 305 23.52 -6.26 13.12
CA LYS A 305 22.27 -6.63 13.79
C LYS A 305 21.12 -6.62 12.76
N PRO A 306 20.46 -7.76 12.49
CA PRO A 306 19.33 -7.80 11.56
C PRO A 306 18.10 -7.12 12.16
N LEU A 307 17.39 -6.32 11.38
CA LEU A 307 16.27 -5.48 11.82
C LEU A 307 14.94 -5.94 11.20
N VAL A 308 14.80 -5.78 9.91
CA VAL A 308 13.57 -6.10 9.17
C VAL A 308 13.92 -6.51 7.74
N GLY A 309 13.15 -7.44 7.18
CA GLY A 309 13.32 -7.82 5.79
C GLY A 309 12.09 -8.40 5.15
N ASP A 310 12.09 -8.39 3.82
CA ASP A 310 10.98 -8.84 3.02
C ASP A 310 11.44 -9.35 1.66
N THR A 311 11.24 -10.62 1.45
CA THR A 311 11.32 -11.36 0.17
C THR A 311 12.72 -11.50 -0.42
N ASP A 312 13.43 -10.43 -0.72
CA ASP A 312 14.70 -10.38 -1.48
C ASP A 312 15.82 -9.61 -0.77
N GLY A 313 15.50 -8.88 0.30
CA GLY A 313 16.47 -8.10 1.04
C GLY A 313 16.19 -8.01 2.53
N PHE A 314 17.19 -7.52 3.27
CA PHE A 314 17.13 -7.36 4.72
C PHE A 314 17.88 -6.11 5.17
N ASN A 315 17.32 -5.38 6.13
CA ASN A 315 17.95 -4.22 6.75
C ASN A 315 18.74 -4.65 7.97
N PHE A 316 19.96 -4.10 8.11
CA PHE A 316 20.85 -4.35 9.24
C PHE A 316 21.34 -3.04 9.83
N SER A 317 21.53 -2.98 11.14
CA SER A 317 22.35 -1.90 11.70
C SER A 317 23.83 -2.17 11.40
N ILE A 318 24.55 -1.11 11.04
CA ILE A 318 25.95 -1.18 10.67
C ILE A 318 26.78 -1.23 11.95
N PRO A 319 27.70 -2.21 12.12
CA PRO A 319 28.57 -2.26 13.30
C PRO A 319 29.63 -1.16 13.25
N GLN A 320 30.03 -0.63 14.42
CA GLN A 320 30.93 0.52 14.56
C GLN A 320 32.26 0.35 13.77
N TYR A 321 32.82 -0.84 13.75
CA TYR A 321 34.08 -1.09 13.02
C TYR A 321 33.96 -0.90 11.50
N VAL A 322 32.76 -1.04 10.94
CA VAL A 322 32.48 -0.78 9.52
C VAL A 322 32.14 0.69 9.34
N GLU A 323 31.36 1.26 10.25
CA GLU A 323 30.94 2.65 10.26
C GLU A 323 32.13 3.61 10.25
N ASP A 324 33.14 3.36 11.11
CA ASP A 324 34.37 4.14 11.17
C ASP A 324 35.14 4.16 9.83
N ASN A 325 34.87 3.22 8.95
CA ASN A 325 35.57 3.03 7.68
C ASN A 325 34.75 3.38 6.43
N ILE A 326 33.45 3.62 6.56
CA ILE A 326 32.58 4.01 5.42
C ILE A 326 33.00 5.36 4.84
N TYR A 327 33.35 6.30 5.69
CA TYR A 327 33.63 7.70 5.34
C TYR A 327 35.11 8.04 5.28
N THR A 328 36.01 7.12 5.60
CA THR A 328 37.45 7.36 5.60
C THR A 328 38.16 6.67 4.44
N SER A 329 39.26 7.27 3.95
CA SER A 329 40.13 6.68 2.93
C SER A 329 40.80 5.36 3.35
N ASN A 330 40.83 5.08 4.65
CA ASN A 330 41.48 3.91 5.27
C ASN A 330 40.51 2.76 5.59
N GLY A 331 39.32 2.70 4.97
CA GLY A 331 38.33 1.65 5.21
C GLY A 331 38.88 0.21 5.07
N ASN A 332 38.11 -0.75 5.54
CA ASN A 332 38.40 -2.18 5.36
C ASN A 332 38.58 -2.50 3.87
N HIS A 333 39.85 -2.85 3.51
CA HIS A 333 40.19 -3.17 2.14
C HIS A 333 40.20 -4.68 1.93
N ARG A 334 39.71 -5.10 0.80
CA ARG A 334 39.79 -6.46 0.34
C ARG A 334 40.12 -6.52 -1.14
N PHE A 335 40.92 -7.49 -1.54
CA PHE A 335 41.17 -7.83 -2.93
C PHE A 335 40.38 -9.09 -3.27
N ASN A 336 39.61 -9.04 -4.35
CA ASN A 336 38.96 -10.23 -4.91
C ASN A 336 39.88 -10.93 -5.93
N GLU A 337 39.45 -12.07 -6.46
CA GLU A 337 40.18 -12.86 -7.47
C GLU A 337 40.57 -12.04 -8.74
N THR A 338 39.83 -10.98 -9.04
CA THR A 338 40.08 -10.08 -10.18
C THR A 338 41.03 -8.95 -9.87
N GLY A 339 41.59 -8.89 -8.65
CA GLY A 339 42.51 -7.83 -8.20
C GLY A 339 41.83 -6.49 -7.86
N LYS A 340 40.51 -6.41 -7.87
CA LYS A 340 39.78 -5.19 -7.45
C LYS A 340 39.78 -5.05 -5.94
N THR A 341 40.03 -3.82 -5.47
CA THR A 341 39.98 -3.48 -4.05
C THR A 341 38.58 -2.94 -3.69
N TYR A 342 38.01 -3.52 -2.63
CA TYR A 342 36.75 -3.08 -2.05
C TYR A 342 36.98 -2.43 -0.70
N ARG A 343 36.10 -1.50 -0.30
CA ARG A 343 36.17 -0.76 0.97
C ARG A 343 34.88 -0.86 1.75
N GLY A 344 34.96 -0.84 3.07
CA GLY A 344 33.80 -0.78 3.96
C GLY A 344 32.75 -1.86 3.66
N LEU A 345 31.51 -1.47 3.43
CA LEU A 345 30.39 -2.37 3.12
C LEU A 345 30.64 -3.22 1.87
N ASP A 346 31.22 -2.63 0.81
CA ASP A 346 31.52 -3.35 -0.43
C ASP A 346 32.50 -4.50 -0.18
N ALA A 347 33.43 -4.36 0.75
CA ALA A 347 34.38 -5.43 1.10
C ALA A 347 33.66 -6.63 1.75
N VAL A 348 32.70 -6.38 2.63
CA VAL A 348 31.92 -7.44 3.29
C VAL A 348 30.98 -8.13 2.30
N VAL A 349 30.33 -7.36 1.43
CA VAL A 349 29.47 -7.91 0.37
C VAL A 349 30.27 -8.72 -0.64
N ALA A 350 31.46 -8.22 -1.04
CA ALA A 350 32.36 -8.94 -1.94
C ALA A 350 32.83 -10.29 -1.33
N GLU A 351 33.13 -10.31 -0.03
CA GLU A 351 33.45 -11.56 0.68
C GLU A 351 32.27 -12.56 0.60
N TYR A 352 31.04 -12.09 0.82
CA TYR A 352 29.86 -12.93 0.72
C TYR A 352 29.70 -13.48 -0.70
N ASN A 353 29.76 -12.60 -1.70
CA ASN A 353 29.56 -12.98 -3.10
C ASN A 353 30.62 -13.96 -3.60
N ASP A 354 31.90 -13.70 -3.33
CA ASP A 354 33.00 -14.57 -3.79
C ASP A 354 32.94 -15.96 -3.15
N LYS A 355 32.48 -16.04 -1.91
CA LYS A 355 32.42 -17.31 -1.18
C LYS A 355 31.17 -18.12 -1.50
N TYR A 356 30.01 -17.47 -1.62
CA TYR A 356 28.71 -18.15 -1.66
C TYR A 356 27.88 -17.91 -2.93
N MET A 357 28.16 -16.83 -3.69
CA MET A 357 27.32 -16.42 -4.83
C MET A 357 28.04 -16.60 -6.17
N LYS A 358 28.84 -17.65 -6.31
CA LYS A 358 29.49 -17.96 -7.61
C LYS A 358 28.45 -18.30 -8.64
N GLY A 359 28.23 -17.43 -9.64
CA GLY A 359 27.30 -17.67 -10.74
C GLY A 359 26.38 -16.50 -11.07
N VAL A 360 25.10 -16.77 -11.27
CA VAL A 360 24.12 -15.82 -11.83
C VAL A 360 23.63 -14.79 -10.80
N MET A 361 23.61 -15.16 -9.52
CA MET A 361 23.07 -14.30 -8.46
C MET A 361 24.18 -13.55 -7.70
N GLY A 362 23.91 -12.28 -7.36
CA GLY A 362 24.77 -11.48 -6.49
C GLY A 362 23.96 -10.78 -5.40
N LEU A 363 24.64 -10.47 -4.32
CA LEU A 363 24.15 -9.60 -3.25
C LEU A 363 24.72 -8.21 -3.47
N ASP A 364 23.88 -7.19 -3.36
CA ASP A 364 24.28 -5.77 -3.51
C ASP A 364 23.92 -4.97 -2.24
N VAL A 365 24.61 -3.86 -2.03
CA VAL A 365 24.16 -2.79 -1.14
C VAL A 365 23.08 -2.01 -1.90
N ASP A 366 21.82 -2.14 -1.49
CA ASP A 366 20.69 -1.47 -2.12
C ASP A 366 20.57 -0.02 -1.63
N GLU A 367 20.57 0.16 -0.30
CA GLU A 367 20.41 1.48 0.33
C GLU A 367 21.23 1.58 1.61
N ILE A 368 21.72 2.78 1.90
CA ILE A 368 22.28 3.16 3.18
C ILE A 368 21.40 4.24 3.77
N CYS A 369 20.86 4.01 4.96
CA CYS A 369 19.95 4.88 5.65
C CYS A 369 20.63 5.53 6.86
N GLU A 370 20.49 6.84 7.02
CA GLU A 370 20.92 7.57 8.22
C GLU A 370 20.21 7.01 9.46
N SER A 371 18.93 6.70 9.29
CA SER A 371 18.12 6.07 10.33
C SER A 371 16.90 5.36 9.74
N THR A 372 16.33 4.43 10.50
CA THR A 372 15.06 3.76 10.19
C THR A 372 14.15 3.69 11.40
N ILE A 373 12.86 3.67 11.14
CA ILE A 373 11.81 3.41 12.13
C ILE A 373 11.03 2.19 11.66
N ASN A 374 11.12 1.09 12.41
CA ASN A 374 10.40 -0.14 12.15
C ASN A 374 9.14 -0.20 13.03
N LEU A 375 7.94 -0.18 12.41
CA LEU A 375 6.66 -0.18 13.13
C LEU A 375 5.99 -1.56 13.15
N ALA A 376 6.04 -2.27 12.04
CA ALA A 376 5.46 -3.59 11.85
C ALA A 376 6.04 -4.24 10.58
N ARG A 377 5.79 -5.52 10.38
CA ARG A 377 6.16 -6.20 9.12
C ARG A 377 5.62 -5.40 7.92
N LYS A 378 6.52 -5.06 6.98
CA LYS A 378 6.20 -4.25 5.78
C LYS A 378 5.69 -2.83 6.07
N ASN A 379 5.92 -2.30 7.26
CA ASN A 379 5.59 -0.93 7.65
C ASN A 379 6.77 -0.30 8.38
N TYR A 380 7.54 0.50 7.66
CA TYR A 380 8.73 1.19 8.17
C TYR A 380 8.98 2.50 7.43
N ALA A 381 9.81 3.34 7.99
CA ALA A 381 10.25 4.60 7.41
C ALA A 381 11.77 4.68 7.46
N ASP A 382 12.39 5.11 6.37
CA ASP A 382 13.84 5.29 6.23
C ASP A 382 14.18 6.73 5.92
N LEU A 383 15.29 7.24 6.48
CA LEU A 383 15.89 8.51 6.13
C LEU A 383 17.11 8.23 5.24
N ILE A 384 17.06 8.70 3.99
CA ILE A 384 18.09 8.47 2.98
C ILE A 384 18.40 9.81 2.31
N ASP A 385 19.65 10.27 2.39
CA ASP A 385 20.09 11.58 1.85
C ASP A 385 19.16 12.74 2.27
N GLY A 386 18.77 12.76 3.57
CA GLY A 386 17.85 13.74 4.13
C GLY A 386 16.40 13.62 3.68
N LYS A 387 16.04 12.61 2.88
CA LYS A 387 14.68 12.38 2.37
C LYS A 387 14.03 11.18 3.07
N VAL A 388 12.75 11.34 3.40
CA VAL A 388 11.96 10.27 4.03
C VAL A 388 11.37 9.35 2.97
N LYS A 389 11.68 8.06 3.08
CA LYS A 389 11.08 6.97 2.30
C LYS A 389 10.13 6.18 3.20
N LEU A 390 8.85 6.13 2.84
CA LEU A 390 7.84 5.40 3.59
C LEU A 390 7.50 4.08 2.91
N VAL A 391 7.46 2.99 3.66
CA VAL A 391 7.02 1.66 3.22
C VAL A 391 5.81 1.22 4.04
N GLY A 392 4.79 0.68 3.36
CA GLY A 392 3.58 0.13 3.98
C GLY A 392 2.38 1.07 4.02
N ASN A 393 1.23 0.52 4.42
CA ASN A 393 -0.06 1.21 4.36
C ASN A 393 -0.44 1.93 5.65
N THR A 394 0.13 1.54 6.78
CA THR A 394 -0.21 2.10 8.11
C THR A 394 0.13 3.59 8.19
N ILE A 395 1.27 3.98 7.62
CA ILE A 395 1.77 5.36 7.61
C ILE A 395 1.24 6.14 6.39
N LYS A 396 1.01 5.46 5.25
CA LYS A 396 0.61 6.06 3.97
C LYS A 396 -0.90 6.23 3.77
N SER A 397 -1.73 6.12 4.79
CA SER A 397 -3.19 6.12 4.59
C SER A 397 -3.68 7.37 3.85
N LYS A 398 -4.13 7.16 2.61
CA LYS A 398 -4.66 8.20 1.70
C LYS A 398 -5.99 8.84 2.15
N LYS A 399 -6.59 8.33 3.22
CA LYS A 399 -7.92 8.72 3.72
C LYS A 399 -7.85 9.39 5.10
N LEU A 400 -6.68 9.80 5.54
CA LEU A 400 -6.55 10.50 6.81
C LEU A 400 -7.07 11.94 6.66
N PRO A 401 -7.74 12.48 7.69
CA PRO A 401 -7.95 13.91 7.81
C PRO A 401 -6.62 14.67 7.68
N THR A 402 -6.66 15.85 7.09
CA THR A 402 -5.44 16.61 6.73
C THR A 402 -4.55 16.88 7.93
N TYR A 403 -5.12 17.26 9.08
CA TYR A 403 -4.35 17.53 10.30
C TYR A 403 -3.57 16.30 10.81
N ILE A 404 -4.13 15.09 10.69
CA ILE A 404 -3.43 13.86 11.07
C ILE A 404 -2.31 13.56 10.08
N ALA A 405 -2.57 13.74 8.78
CA ALA A 405 -1.57 13.48 7.75
C ALA A 405 -0.37 14.44 7.87
N GLU A 406 -0.62 15.73 8.10
CA GLU A 406 0.40 16.74 8.33
C GLU A 406 1.25 16.40 9.57
N PHE A 407 0.61 16.06 10.69
CA PHE A 407 1.32 15.65 11.90
C PHE A 407 2.19 14.41 11.67
N ILE A 408 1.66 13.37 11.00
CA ILE A 408 2.43 12.15 10.71
C ILE A 408 3.65 12.46 9.84
N ASP A 409 3.52 13.30 8.82
CA ASP A 409 4.64 13.66 7.94
C ASP A 409 5.74 14.41 8.73
N VAL A 410 5.38 15.38 9.56
CA VAL A 410 6.32 16.12 10.42
C VAL A 410 6.89 15.24 11.51
N GLY A 411 6.04 14.49 12.20
CA GLY A 411 6.42 13.64 13.33
C GLY A 411 7.37 12.50 12.92
N ILE A 412 7.13 11.85 11.79
CA ILE A 412 8.06 10.82 11.26
C ILE A 412 9.42 11.43 10.95
N HIS A 413 9.43 12.63 10.37
CA HIS A 413 10.69 13.32 10.08
C HIS A 413 11.45 13.69 11.36
N MET A 414 10.75 14.15 12.42
CA MET A 414 11.34 14.40 13.73
C MET A 414 11.93 13.11 14.33
N LEU A 415 11.15 12.02 14.33
CA LEU A 415 11.60 10.74 14.88
C LEU A 415 12.81 10.20 14.11
N LEU A 416 12.81 10.26 12.77
CA LEU A 416 13.95 9.83 11.97
C LEU A 416 15.21 10.67 12.20
N LYS A 417 15.08 11.91 12.68
CA LYS A 417 16.20 12.77 13.09
C LYS A 417 16.60 12.64 14.56
N GLY A 418 16.08 11.65 15.27
CA GLY A 418 16.38 11.44 16.69
C GLY A 418 15.71 12.44 17.65
N LYS A 419 14.73 13.23 17.16
CA LYS A 419 14.11 14.33 17.90
C LYS A 419 12.85 13.89 18.66
N GLY A 420 13.00 12.92 19.57
CA GLY A 420 11.89 12.38 20.35
C GLY A 420 11.21 13.39 21.26
N TYR A 421 11.99 14.30 21.87
CA TYR A 421 11.46 15.34 22.74
C TYR A 421 10.59 16.33 21.98
N GLU A 422 11.04 16.78 20.81
CA GLU A 422 10.29 17.70 19.95
C GLU A 422 9.00 17.04 19.42
N PHE A 423 9.06 15.74 19.07
CA PHE A 423 7.89 14.97 18.65
C PHE A 423 6.81 14.93 19.73
N VAL A 424 7.18 14.68 20.99
CA VAL A 424 6.20 14.61 22.09
C VAL A 424 5.60 15.98 22.41
N ASN A 425 6.39 17.05 22.33
CA ASN A 425 5.86 18.41 22.51
C ASN A 425 4.88 18.78 21.38
N GLU A 426 5.22 18.53 20.11
CA GLU A 426 4.34 18.78 18.97
C GLU A 426 3.03 17.97 19.07
N TYR A 427 3.12 16.73 19.61
CA TYR A 427 1.95 15.91 19.89
C TYR A 427 1.05 16.58 20.94
N TYR A 428 1.62 17.08 22.04
CA TYR A 428 0.85 17.77 23.08
C TYR A 428 0.22 19.09 22.59
N ASP A 429 0.96 19.86 21.84
CA ASP A 429 0.48 21.10 21.26
C ASP A 429 -0.67 20.83 20.26
N THR A 430 -0.57 19.75 19.48
CA THR A 430 -1.67 19.30 18.60
C THR A 430 -2.91 18.87 19.38
N ILE A 431 -2.74 18.15 20.49
CA ILE A 431 -3.87 17.78 21.38
C ILE A 431 -4.54 19.03 21.95
N GLU A 432 -3.77 20.02 22.36
CA GLU A 432 -4.28 21.31 22.87
C GLU A 432 -5.08 22.06 21.81
N MET A 433 -4.58 22.15 20.57
CA MET A 433 -5.32 22.73 19.44
C MET A 433 -6.65 21.99 19.17
N ILE A 434 -6.65 20.66 19.23
CA ILE A 434 -7.89 19.87 19.05
C ILE A 434 -8.84 20.13 20.21
N TYR A 435 -8.34 20.17 21.43
CA TYR A 435 -9.14 20.37 22.64
C TYR A 435 -9.79 21.76 22.69
N ASN A 436 -9.06 22.78 22.27
CA ASN A 436 -9.55 24.16 22.20
C ASN A 436 -10.37 24.44 20.93
N GLN A 437 -10.53 23.45 20.05
CA GLN A 437 -11.22 23.58 18.75
C GLN A 437 -10.58 24.62 17.82
N GLU A 438 -9.27 24.78 17.91
CA GLU A 438 -8.46 25.71 17.10
C GLU A 438 -7.98 25.12 15.78
N VAL A 439 -8.14 23.79 15.56
CA VAL A 439 -7.80 23.18 14.27
C VAL A 439 -8.76 23.67 13.20
N PRO A 440 -8.28 24.25 12.08
CA PRO A 440 -9.12 24.74 11.01
C PRO A 440 -10.08 23.69 10.46
N LEU A 441 -11.32 24.09 10.16
CA LEU A 441 -12.34 23.20 9.58
C LEU A 441 -11.88 22.60 8.24
N SER A 442 -11.09 23.33 7.46
CA SER A 442 -10.49 22.85 6.21
C SER A 442 -9.59 21.64 6.41
N LYS A 443 -8.94 21.49 7.59
CA LYS A 443 -8.01 20.40 7.94
C LYS A 443 -8.67 19.27 8.71
N ILE A 444 -9.68 19.58 9.54
CA ILE A 444 -10.32 18.59 10.42
C ILE A 444 -11.56 17.94 9.82
N ALA A 445 -12.26 18.61 8.91
CA ALA A 445 -13.48 18.08 8.28
C ALA A 445 -13.21 16.86 7.40
N ASN A 446 -14.13 15.91 7.47
CA ASN A 446 -14.17 14.82 6.51
C ASN A 446 -14.59 15.33 5.15
N LYS A 447 -13.91 14.92 4.10
CA LYS A 447 -14.16 15.29 2.71
C LYS A 447 -14.71 14.10 1.93
N SER A 448 -15.91 14.24 1.39
CA SER A 448 -16.54 13.18 0.60
C SER A 448 -17.11 13.73 -0.72
N ARG A 449 -16.88 12.97 -1.80
CA ARG A 449 -17.36 13.34 -3.13
C ARG A 449 -18.69 12.68 -3.44
N VAL A 450 -19.64 13.42 -4.00
CA VAL A 450 -20.91 12.90 -4.50
C VAL A 450 -20.65 12.07 -5.76
N ARG A 451 -20.89 10.76 -5.68
CA ARG A 451 -20.61 9.82 -6.78
C ARG A 451 -21.84 9.23 -7.44
N MET A 452 -23.02 9.51 -6.90
CA MET A 452 -24.30 9.04 -7.40
C MET A 452 -25.42 10.02 -7.03
N SER A 453 -26.51 10.02 -7.78
CA SER A 453 -27.68 10.83 -7.46
C SER A 453 -28.32 10.37 -6.13
N VAL A 454 -29.07 11.28 -5.48
CA VAL A 454 -29.83 10.94 -4.26
C VAL A 454 -30.78 9.76 -4.54
N LYS A 455 -31.46 9.78 -5.68
CA LYS A 455 -32.39 8.71 -6.11
C LYS A 455 -31.70 7.34 -6.26
N ASP A 456 -30.51 7.30 -6.82
CA ASP A 456 -29.73 6.05 -6.96
C ASP A 456 -29.16 5.59 -5.62
N TYR A 457 -28.78 6.53 -4.76
CA TYR A 457 -28.36 6.22 -3.41
C TYR A 457 -29.48 5.61 -2.57
N GLU A 458 -30.70 6.14 -2.64
CA GLU A 458 -31.85 5.58 -1.95
C GLU A 458 -32.13 4.15 -2.43
N LYS A 459 -32.13 3.89 -3.75
CA LYS A 459 -32.26 2.53 -4.32
C LYS A 459 -31.15 1.61 -3.80
N ARG A 460 -29.90 2.08 -3.80
CA ARG A 460 -28.76 1.31 -3.29
C ARG A 460 -28.88 1.01 -1.80
N SER A 461 -29.40 1.93 -1.00
CA SER A 461 -29.54 1.77 0.45
C SER A 461 -30.51 0.63 0.85
N LEU A 462 -31.36 0.20 -0.09
CA LEU A 462 -32.28 -0.93 0.07
C LEU A 462 -31.63 -2.27 -0.31
N GLN A 463 -30.46 -2.27 -0.98
CA GLN A 463 -29.78 -3.49 -1.40
C GLN A 463 -29.06 -4.15 -0.24
N LEU A 464 -28.95 -5.47 -0.31
CA LEU A 464 -28.19 -6.29 0.63
C LEU A 464 -26.84 -6.65 0.03
N ASN A 465 -25.81 -6.76 0.88
CA ASN A 465 -24.51 -7.29 0.48
C ASN A 465 -24.56 -8.82 0.34
N VAL A 466 -23.46 -9.43 -0.10
CA VAL A 466 -23.34 -10.90 -0.26
C VAL A 466 -23.64 -11.68 1.04
N ALA A 467 -23.44 -11.06 2.19
CA ALA A 467 -23.74 -11.64 3.50
C ALA A 467 -25.20 -11.35 3.97
N GLY A 468 -26.07 -10.82 3.10
CA GLY A 468 -27.46 -10.50 3.43
C GLY A 468 -27.65 -9.29 4.36
N ASN A 469 -26.61 -8.48 4.59
CA ASN A 469 -26.72 -7.26 5.39
C ASN A 469 -27.01 -6.04 4.50
N PRO A 470 -27.82 -5.06 4.98
CA PRO A 470 -28.00 -3.81 4.27
C PRO A 470 -26.67 -3.12 3.98
N LEU A 471 -26.53 -2.54 2.80
CA LEU A 471 -25.35 -1.75 2.48
C LEU A 471 -25.18 -0.59 3.48
N PRO A 472 -23.93 -0.27 3.89
CA PRO A 472 -23.71 0.80 4.85
C PRO A 472 -24.14 2.14 4.29
N LYS A 473 -24.83 2.91 5.13
CA LYS A 473 -25.23 4.28 4.84
C LYS A 473 -24.00 5.19 4.76
N GLN A 474 -24.04 6.19 3.88
CA GLN A 474 -22.94 7.15 3.67
C GLN A 474 -23.29 8.49 4.31
N ALA A 475 -22.45 8.97 5.23
CA ALA A 475 -22.72 10.18 6.02
C ALA A 475 -23.02 11.42 5.15
N HIS A 476 -22.23 11.66 4.10
CA HIS A 476 -22.44 12.79 3.21
C HIS A 476 -23.75 12.72 2.44
N MET A 477 -24.20 11.52 2.00
CA MET A 477 -25.48 11.37 1.32
C MET A 477 -26.66 11.55 2.27
N GLU A 478 -26.57 11.03 3.48
CA GLU A 478 -27.59 11.20 4.50
C GLU A 478 -27.70 12.68 4.95
N LEU A 479 -26.57 13.42 5.00
CA LEU A 479 -26.56 14.86 5.25
C LEU A 479 -27.21 15.65 4.12
N ILE A 480 -26.92 15.32 2.84
CA ILE A 480 -27.57 15.92 1.67
C ILE A 480 -29.10 15.76 1.75
N ILE A 481 -29.56 14.55 2.06
CA ILE A 481 -30.99 14.26 2.18
C ILE A 481 -31.61 15.05 3.34
N LYS A 482 -30.97 15.04 4.51
CA LYS A 482 -31.46 15.71 5.72
C LYS A 482 -31.55 17.22 5.56
N GLU A 483 -30.53 17.83 4.97
CA GLU A 483 -30.44 19.28 4.80
C GLU A 483 -31.12 19.76 3.50
N GLY A 484 -31.66 18.84 2.68
CA GLY A 484 -32.37 19.17 1.42
C GLY A 484 -31.46 19.83 0.37
N LEU A 485 -30.16 19.48 0.34
CA LEU A 485 -29.20 20.13 -0.55
C LEU A 485 -29.39 19.69 -2.00
N THR A 486 -29.38 20.64 -2.91
CA THR A 486 -29.20 20.36 -4.34
C THR A 486 -27.73 20.21 -4.63
N VAL A 487 -27.32 19.04 -5.13
CA VAL A 487 -25.93 18.69 -5.41
C VAL A 487 -25.80 18.03 -6.76
N ASP A 488 -24.68 18.27 -7.43
CA ASP A 488 -24.33 17.63 -8.68
C ASP A 488 -23.36 16.46 -8.47
N LEU A 489 -23.28 15.56 -9.47
CA LEU A 489 -22.29 14.51 -9.47
C LEU A 489 -20.89 15.13 -9.53
N GLY A 490 -20.07 14.78 -8.55
CA GLY A 490 -18.72 15.31 -8.44
C GLY A 490 -18.55 16.36 -7.35
N ASP A 491 -19.62 16.95 -6.86
CA ASP A 491 -19.58 17.92 -5.75
C ASP A 491 -18.91 17.32 -4.51
N THR A 492 -18.25 18.18 -3.76
CA THR A 492 -17.57 17.80 -2.52
C THR A 492 -18.38 18.26 -1.32
N ILE A 493 -18.60 17.35 -0.40
CA ILE A 493 -19.33 17.60 0.86
C ILE A 493 -18.33 17.51 2.02
N TYR A 494 -18.29 18.55 2.82
CA TYR A 494 -17.49 18.62 4.06
C TYR A 494 -18.39 18.43 5.28
N TYR A 495 -17.94 17.63 6.23
CA TYR A 495 -18.67 17.44 7.47
C TYR A 495 -17.73 17.11 8.64
N VAL A 496 -18.13 17.46 9.85
CA VAL A 496 -17.44 17.11 11.09
C VAL A 496 -18.27 16.16 11.94
N ASN A 497 -17.58 15.34 12.72
CA ASN A 497 -18.21 14.45 13.68
C ASN A 497 -18.72 15.23 14.89
N THR A 498 -19.97 14.95 15.30
CA THR A 498 -20.62 15.49 16.50
C THR A 498 -20.98 14.39 17.50
N GLY A 499 -20.87 13.11 17.10
CA GLY A 499 -21.15 11.98 17.96
C GLY A 499 -20.04 11.75 18.99
N THR A 500 -20.40 11.12 20.10
CA THR A 500 -19.47 10.76 21.18
C THR A 500 -18.52 9.64 20.76
N LYS A 501 -17.45 9.39 21.52
CA LYS A 501 -16.53 8.25 21.34
C LYS A 501 -17.26 6.89 21.28
N LYS A 502 -18.35 6.75 22.03
CA LYS A 502 -19.20 5.55 22.06
C LYS A 502 -20.17 5.45 20.88
N SER A 503 -20.28 6.50 20.02
CA SER A 503 -21.14 6.44 18.84
C SER A 503 -20.59 5.44 17.83
N HIS A 504 -21.44 4.55 17.34
CA HIS A 504 -21.09 3.56 16.32
C HIS A 504 -21.15 4.18 14.91
N GLY A 505 -20.07 4.87 14.51
CA GLY A 505 -19.94 5.47 13.18
C GLY A 505 -20.68 6.81 13.02
N ASP A 506 -20.56 7.40 11.85
CA ASP A 506 -21.14 8.70 11.51
C ASP A 506 -22.64 8.62 11.27
N VAL A 507 -23.13 7.44 10.91
CA VAL A 507 -24.53 7.14 10.64
C VAL A 507 -24.95 5.91 11.46
N GLN A 508 -25.94 6.08 12.28
CA GLN A 508 -26.53 4.99 13.06
C GLN A 508 -27.98 4.75 12.63
N LYS A 509 -28.37 3.47 12.56
CA LYS A 509 -29.78 3.07 12.55
C LYS A 509 -30.22 2.86 13.97
N VAL A 510 -31.22 3.61 14.41
CA VAL A 510 -31.84 3.48 15.73
C VAL A 510 -33.32 3.19 15.57
N ASN A 511 -33.89 2.40 16.47
CA ASN A 511 -35.32 2.13 16.45
C ASN A 511 -36.09 3.43 16.69
N LYS A 512 -37.21 3.62 16.01
CA LYS A 512 -38.10 4.73 16.25
C LYS A 512 -38.62 4.68 17.71
N PRO A 513 -38.67 5.83 18.40
CA PRO A 513 -39.36 5.88 19.68
C PRO A 513 -40.85 5.47 19.51
N LYS A 514 -41.43 4.69 20.43
CA LYS A 514 -42.81 4.21 20.36
C LYS A 514 -43.82 5.33 20.13
N LYS A 515 -43.58 6.55 20.65
CA LYS A 515 -44.41 7.73 20.46
C LYS A 515 -44.39 8.33 19.04
N GLU A 516 -43.47 7.92 18.20
CA GLU A 516 -43.35 8.39 16.78
C GLU A 516 -43.88 7.33 15.78
N TRP A 517 -44.44 6.23 16.27
CA TRP A 517 -45.01 5.20 15.43
C TRP A 517 -46.35 5.63 14.87
N SER A 518 -46.65 5.23 13.60
CA SER A 518 -47.95 5.40 13.04
C SER A 518 -49.01 4.53 13.75
N GLU A 519 -50.27 4.86 13.62
CA GLU A 519 -51.36 4.06 14.21
C GLU A 519 -51.30 2.58 13.79
N SER A 520 -50.95 2.30 12.54
CA SER A 520 -50.78 0.92 12.05
C SER A 520 -49.57 0.22 12.67
N GLN A 521 -48.50 0.94 13.00
CA GLN A 521 -47.33 0.43 13.71
C GLN A 521 -47.64 0.22 15.18
N MET A 522 -48.40 1.13 15.81
CA MET A 522 -48.87 0.97 17.18
C MET A 522 -49.84 -0.20 17.35
N ASP A 523 -50.74 -0.40 16.40
CA ASP A 523 -51.67 -1.55 16.36
C ASP A 523 -50.93 -2.89 16.19
N MET A 524 -49.87 -2.89 15.38
CA MET A 524 -49.07 -4.09 15.18
C MET A 524 -48.27 -4.48 16.44
N PHE A 525 -47.87 -3.49 17.26
CA PHE A 525 -47.20 -3.68 18.52
C PHE A 525 -48.17 -3.78 19.74
N ALA A 526 -49.37 -3.18 19.67
CA ALA A 526 -50.41 -3.31 20.71
C ALA A 526 -51.00 -4.72 20.81
N LYS A 527 -50.82 -5.53 19.76
CA LYS A 527 -51.11 -6.99 19.80
C LYS A 527 -50.05 -7.80 20.53
N GLU A 528 -49.21 -7.14 21.33
CA GLU A 528 -48.01 -7.69 22.01
C GLU A 528 -48.30 -8.86 22.99
N GLY A 529 -49.53 -9.09 23.46
CA GLY A 529 -49.83 -10.20 24.33
C GLY A 529 -49.79 -11.61 23.69
N LYS A 530 -49.70 -11.72 22.38
CA LYS A 530 -49.72 -13.00 21.65
C LYS A 530 -48.43 -13.37 20.89
N ASN A 531 -47.33 -12.60 20.93
CA ASN A 531 -46.52 -12.57 19.73
C ASN A 531 -45.00 -12.74 19.88
N TYR A 532 -44.44 -13.12 21.02
CA TYR A 532 -43.02 -13.49 21.08
C TYR A 532 -42.69 -14.63 20.11
N GLU A 533 -43.49 -15.67 20.09
CA GLU A 533 -43.31 -16.82 19.20
C GLU A 533 -43.50 -16.48 17.70
N GLU A 534 -44.41 -15.58 17.35
CA GLU A 534 -44.58 -15.12 15.98
C GLU A 534 -43.42 -14.24 15.51
N LYS A 535 -42.92 -13.34 16.37
CA LYS A 535 -41.72 -12.54 16.12
C LYS A 535 -40.51 -13.45 15.94
N LYS A 536 -40.31 -14.41 16.82
CA LYS A 536 -39.26 -15.42 16.77
C LYS A 536 -39.31 -16.24 15.48
N ASN A 537 -40.46 -16.74 15.10
CA ASN A 537 -40.65 -17.51 13.89
C ASN A 537 -40.39 -16.65 12.63
N THR A 538 -40.77 -15.37 12.65
CA THR A 538 -40.51 -14.42 11.56
C THR A 538 -39.03 -14.12 11.46
N LEU A 539 -38.32 -13.92 12.55
CA LEU A 539 -36.87 -13.71 12.59
C LEU A 539 -36.11 -14.94 12.06
N LEU A 540 -36.46 -16.14 12.51
CA LEU A 540 -35.87 -17.39 12.04
C LEU A 540 -36.06 -17.58 10.52
N LYS A 541 -37.25 -17.36 10.00
CA LYS A 541 -37.54 -17.44 8.55
C LYS A 541 -36.73 -16.44 7.71
N ASN A 542 -36.32 -15.32 8.29
CA ASN A 542 -35.56 -14.25 7.63
C ASN A 542 -34.06 -14.27 7.96
N GLY A 543 -33.53 -15.41 8.42
CA GLY A 543 -32.09 -15.61 8.61
C GLY A 543 -31.54 -14.95 9.87
N TRP A 544 -32.34 -14.83 10.90
CA TRP A 544 -31.90 -14.48 12.24
C TRP A 544 -31.80 -15.72 13.12
N GLU A 545 -30.85 -15.75 14.02
CA GLU A 545 -30.63 -16.86 14.98
C GLU A 545 -30.45 -16.30 16.38
N MET A 546 -30.85 -17.06 17.39
CA MET A 546 -30.53 -16.75 18.79
C MET A 546 -29.02 -16.92 18.99
N SER A 547 -28.38 -15.91 19.59
CA SER A 547 -26.96 -15.93 19.85
C SER A 547 -26.60 -16.79 21.07
N TRP A 548 -27.03 -16.37 22.25
CA TRP A 548 -26.66 -17.03 23.50
C TRP A 548 -27.78 -17.00 24.59
N SER A 549 -28.84 -16.28 24.33
CA SER A 549 -30.02 -16.24 25.18
C SER A 549 -31.30 -16.12 24.36
N GLU A 550 -32.46 -16.42 24.98
CA GLU A 550 -33.76 -16.40 24.28
C GLU A 550 -34.16 -15.04 23.74
N ASP A 551 -33.62 -13.95 24.26
CA ASP A 551 -33.88 -12.59 23.80
C ASP A 551 -32.64 -11.91 23.14
N ASN A 552 -31.73 -12.70 22.60
CA ASN A 552 -30.52 -12.17 21.98
C ASN A 552 -30.30 -12.72 20.56
N TRP A 553 -30.57 -11.89 19.56
CA TRP A 553 -30.64 -12.28 18.17
C TRP A 553 -29.47 -11.72 17.37
N VAL A 554 -28.91 -12.56 16.50
CA VAL A 554 -27.90 -12.21 15.49
C VAL A 554 -28.32 -12.75 14.14
N ARG A 555 -27.84 -12.16 13.05
CA ARG A 555 -28.05 -12.75 11.71
C ARG A 555 -27.20 -14.01 11.53
N SER A 556 -27.71 -15.01 10.82
CA SER A 556 -27.07 -16.33 10.60
C SER A 556 -25.62 -16.23 10.12
N ASN A 557 -25.29 -15.23 9.31
CA ASN A 557 -23.96 -15.01 8.77
C ASN A 557 -23.14 -13.97 9.55
N SER A 558 -23.57 -13.59 10.75
CA SER A 558 -22.85 -12.61 11.58
C SER A 558 -21.64 -13.26 12.26
N LYS A 559 -20.48 -12.58 12.18
CA LYS A 559 -19.27 -12.95 12.96
C LYS A 559 -19.43 -12.76 14.47
N ASN A 560 -20.53 -12.14 14.89
CA ASN A 560 -20.80 -11.81 16.30
C ASN A 560 -21.56 -12.90 17.06
N LYS A 561 -21.83 -14.06 16.45
CA LYS A 561 -22.53 -15.17 17.12
C LYS A 561 -21.89 -15.61 18.42
N GLU A 562 -20.55 -15.58 18.47
CA GLU A 562 -19.76 -16.04 19.62
C GLU A 562 -19.42 -14.90 20.60
N ALA A 563 -19.64 -13.63 20.21
CA ALA A 563 -19.15 -12.46 20.93
C ALA A 563 -20.18 -11.80 21.87
N ASN A 564 -21.28 -12.43 22.23
CA ASN A 564 -22.30 -11.87 23.13
C ASN A 564 -22.86 -10.50 22.71
N THR A 565 -22.94 -10.20 21.40
CA THR A 565 -23.33 -8.88 20.85
C THR A 565 -24.66 -8.92 20.09
N GLY A 566 -25.56 -9.78 20.42
CA GLY A 566 -26.92 -9.85 19.87
C GLY A 566 -27.79 -8.66 20.31
N ILE A 567 -28.88 -8.48 19.61
CA ILE A 567 -29.94 -7.48 19.93
C ILE A 567 -31.23 -8.16 20.37
N SER A 568 -32.06 -7.48 21.15
CA SER A 568 -33.31 -8.05 21.65
C SER A 568 -34.27 -8.43 20.52
N THR A 569 -35.23 -9.31 20.80
CA THR A 569 -36.26 -9.74 19.83
C THR A 569 -37.00 -8.55 19.22
N ASP A 570 -37.37 -7.58 20.03
CA ASP A 570 -38.06 -6.38 19.55
C ASP A 570 -37.17 -5.50 18.63
N GLN A 571 -35.89 -5.37 18.98
CA GLN A 571 -34.94 -4.66 18.15
C GLN A 571 -34.66 -5.38 16.82
N ALA A 572 -34.52 -6.69 16.84
CA ALA A 572 -34.31 -7.50 15.65
C ALA A 572 -35.52 -7.47 14.72
N TYR A 573 -36.69 -7.59 15.30
CA TYR A 573 -37.95 -7.54 14.58
C TYR A 573 -38.24 -6.14 14.01
N GLY A 574 -38.01 -5.07 14.77
CA GLY A 574 -38.10 -3.69 14.30
C GLY A 574 -37.10 -3.42 13.16
N THR A 575 -35.90 -3.97 13.26
CA THR A 575 -34.89 -3.87 12.17
C THR A 575 -35.38 -4.58 10.91
N LEU A 576 -35.99 -5.75 11.02
CA LEU A 576 -36.55 -6.52 9.92
C LEU A 576 -37.71 -5.79 9.25
N MET A 577 -38.56 -5.14 10.03
CA MET A 577 -39.75 -4.41 9.55
C MET A 577 -39.44 -2.97 9.06
N GLY A 578 -38.21 -2.52 9.15
CA GLY A 578 -37.83 -1.19 8.66
C GLY A 578 -38.17 -0.03 9.61
N ASP A 579 -38.51 -0.30 10.88
CA ASP A 579 -38.84 0.69 11.91
C ASP A 579 -37.64 1.40 12.51
N SER A 580 -36.60 1.59 11.73
CA SER A 580 -35.39 2.29 12.16
C SER A 580 -35.29 3.68 11.51
N ILE A 581 -34.89 4.65 12.31
CA ILE A 581 -34.53 5.97 11.82
C ILE A 581 -33.02 6.07 11.68
N VAL A 582 -32.57 6.96 10.79
CA VAL A 582 -31.16 7.29 10.65
C VAL A 582 -30.81 8.43 11.61
N LYS A 583 -29.92 8.15 12.56
CA LYS A 583 -29.32 9.16 13.41
C LYS A 583 -27.96 9.54 12.85
N LEU A 584 -27.78 10.83 12.56
CA LEU A 584 -26.51 11.38 12.11
C LEU A 584 -25.70 11.87 13.31
N ASN A 585 -24.47 11.39 13.41
CA ASN A 585 -23.48 11.83 14.39
C ASN A 585 -22.46 12.75 13.71
N CYS A 586 -22.88 13.49 12.72
CA CYS A 586 -22.07 14.44 11.96
C CYS A 586 -22.90 15.66 11.57
N ARG A 587 -22.22 16.76 11.31
CA ARG A 587 -22.78 18.06 10.91
C ARG A 587 -22.10 18.52 9.62
N LEU A 588 -22.90 19.01 8.69
CA LEU A 588 -22.44 19.63 7.44
C LEU A 588 -21.60 20.88 7.74
N ILE A 589 -20.54 21.07 6.95
CA ILE A 589 -19.81 22.34 6.85
C ILE A 589 -20.06 22.87 5.45
N PRO A 590 -20.60 24.10 5.34
CA PRO A 590 -20.81 24.72 4.04
C PRO A 590 -19.49 24.89 3.27
N ASN A 591 -19.53 24.67 1.96
CA ASN A 591 -18.32 24.75 1.13
C ASN A 591 -17.73 26.16 1.09
N ASP A 592 -18.58 27.19 1.11
CA ASP A 592 -18.18 28.59 1.15
C ASP A 592 -17.36 28.95 2.40
N VAL A 593 -17.64 28.33 3.54
CA VAL A 593 -16.84 28.50 4.77
C VAL A 593 -15.41 27.99 4.56
N ILE A 594 -15.27 26.82 3.91
CA ILE A 594 -13.95 26.22 3.64
C ILE A 594 -13.19 27.00 2.57
N GLU A 595 -13.88 27.47 1.53
CA GLU A 595 -13.25 28.12 0.37
C GLU A 595 -12.88 29.58 0.64
N ASN A 596 -13.74 30.33 1.33
CA ASN A 596 -13.54 31.76 1.57
C ASN A 596 -12.72 32.03 2.84
N ASN A 597 -12.73 31.11 3.81
CA ASN A 597 -11.96 31.22 5.04
C ASN A 597 -11.35 29.85 5.42
N PRO A 598 -10.24 29.44 4.81
CA PRO A 598 -9.61 28.14 5.07
C PRO A 598 -9.13 27.96 6.52
N ASP A 599 -8.93 29.04 7.27
CA ASP A 599 -8.52 29.02 8.69
C ASP A 599 -9.72 29.09 9.64
N ALA A 600 -10.97 29.10 9.12
CA ALA A 600 -12.16 29.08 9.95
C ALA A 600 -12.16 27.90 10.91
N THR A 601 -12.40 28.17 12.19
CA THR A 601 -12.56 27.15 13.24
C THR A 601 -14.05 26.94 13.54
N GLY A 602 -14.37 25.89 14.28
CA GLY A 602 -15.76 25.61 14.64
C GLY A 602 -15.91 24.34 15.48
N GLU A 603 -17.10 24.18 16.03
CA GLU A 603 -17.41 23.10 16.96
C GLU A 603 -17.39 21.71 16.31
N TYR A 604 -16.75 20.76 16.98
CA TYR A 604 -16.75 19.31 16.70
C TYR A 604 -16.62 18.50 17.98
N ASN A 605 -16.79 17.20 17.92
CA ASN A 605 -16.64 16.36 19.10
C ASN A 605 -15.16 16.12 19.45
N ILE A 606 -14.66 16.84 20.43
CA ILE A 606 -13.27 16.83 20.89
C ILE A 606 -12.79 15.41 21.21
N GLU A 607 -13.52 14.70 22.07
CA GLU A 607 -13.15 13.34 22.52
C GLU A 607 -12.94 12.38 21.34
N ARG A 608 -13.83 12.46 20.34
CA ARG A 608 -13.76 11.59 19.16
C ARG A 608 -12.55 11.90 18.28
N TYR A 609 -12.21 13.19 18.11
CA TYR A 609 -11.08 13.59 17.28
C TYR A 609 -9.75 13.30 17.97
N ILE A 610 -9.64 13.50 19.28
CA ILE A 610 -8.46 13.10 20.07
C ILE A 610 -8.27 11.57 20.01
N ASP A 611 -9.35 10.77 20.19
CA ASP A 611 -9.26 9.30 20.08
C ASP A 611 -8.82 8.85 18.68
N ALA A 612 -9.34 9.49 17.62
CA ALA A 612 -8.94 9.21 16.26
C ALA A 612 -7.46 9.54 16.00
N PHE A 613 -6.97 10.66 16.54
CA PHE A 613 -5.58 11.08 16.47
C PHE A 613 -4.69 10.10 17.22
N ASN A 614 -4.99 9.81 18.48
CA ASN A 614 -4.23 8.89 19.33
C ASN A 614 -4.09 7.50 18.70
N LYS A 615 -5.14 6.97 18.07
CA LYS A 615 -5.08 5.68 17.35
C LYS A 615 -4.06 5.69 16.21
N ARG A 616 -3.78 6.85 15.61
CA ARG A 616 -2.81 6.99 14.51
C ARG A 616 -1.40 7.24 14.99
N ILE A 617 -1.25 7.90 16.14
CA ILE A 617 0.05 8.19 16.75
C ILE A 617 0.60 6.99 17.53
N LYS A 618 -0.26 6.22 18.15
CA LYS A 618 0.13 5.06 18.95
C LYS A 618 1.18 4.14 18.29
N PRO A 619 1.09 3.76 17.00
CA PRO A 619 2.11 2.93 16.36
C PRO A 619 3.51 3.57 16.33
N LEU A 620 3.62 4.90 16.32
CA LEU A 620 4.90 5.60 16.28
C LEU A 620 5.63 5.57 17.64
N LEU A 621 4.89 5.32 18.73
CA LEU A 621 5.45 5.30 20.06
C LEU A 621 6.35 4.10 20.34
N VAL A 622 6.45 3.13 19.43
CA VAL A 622 7.44 2.03 19.51
C VAL A 622 8.88 2.53 19.46
N CYS A 623 9.09 3.78 19.03
CA CYS A 623 10.39 4.44 19.06
C CYS A 623 10.84 4.88 20.47
N PHE A 624 9.95 4.82 21.46
CA PHE A 624 10.25 5.18 22.85
C PHE A 624 10.35 3.93 23.72
N SER A 625 11.08 4.03 24.83
CA SER A 625 11.18 2.93 25.77
C SER A 625 9.80 2.53 26.33
N PRO A 626 9.58 1.26 26.68
CA PRO A 626 8.33 0.80 27.27
C PRO A 626 7.89 1.56 28.51
N GLU A 627 8.85 2.09 29.26
CA GLU A 627 8.64 2.80 30.54
C GLU A 627 7.90 4.13 30.38
N VAL A 628 8.06 4.81 29.23
CA VAL A 628 7.49 6.16 29.02
C VAL A 628 6.39 6.18 27.96
N ARG A 629 6.41 5.25 27.00
CA ARG A 629 5.52 5.33 25.81
C ARG A 629 4.03 5.29 26.12
N ASP A 630 3.63 4.56 27.16
CA ASP A 630 2.22 4.44 27.56
C ASP A 630 1.72 5.70 28.25
N ASP A 631 2.64 6.50 28.84
CA ASP A 631 2.34 7.76 29.51
C ASP A 631 2.34 8.96 28.55
N ILE A 632 2.81 8.81 27.32
CA ILE A 632 2.81 9.88 26.30
C ILE A 632 1.39 10.20 25.85
N LEU A 633 0.54 9.17 25.63
CA LEU A 633 -0.81 9.39 25.10
C LEU A 633 -1.74 9.99 26.16
N ILE A 634 -2.31 11.13 25.85
CA ILE A 634 -3.25 11.85 26.72
C ILE A 634 -4.61 12.03 26.03
N THR A 635 -5.65 12.24 26.82
CA THR A 635 -7.01 12.50 26.34
C THR A 635 -7.45 13.93 26.56
N THR A 636 -6.79 14.64 27.45
CA THR A 636 -6.98 16.08 27.68
C THR A 636 -5.63 16.76 27.88
N PRO A 637 -5.49 18.06 27.62
CA PRO A 637 -4.25 18.81 27.91
C PRO A 637 -3.86 18.77 29.40
N LEU A 638 -4.83 18.58 30.30
CA LEU A 638 -4.58 18.48 31.74
C LEU A 638 -3.78 17.20 32.13
N ASP A 639 -3.80 16.19 31.29
CA ASP A 639 -3.06 14.93 31.48
C ASP A 639 -1.60 15.03 30.99
N ARG A 640 -1.16 16.20 30.48
CA ARG A 640 0.18 16.41 29.93
C ARG A 640 1.26 16.02 30.94
N GLN A 641 2.15 15.13 30.53
CA GLN A 641 3.31 14.69 31.29
C GLN A 641 4.54 15.53 30.93
N TYR A 642 5.41 15.74 31.92
CA TYR A 642 6.67 16.46 31.74
C TYR A 642 7.84 15.47 31.76
N PHE A 643 8.36 15.20 30.58
CA PHE A 643 9.50 14.31 30.38
C PHE A 643 10.79 15.13 30.21
N THR A 644 11.91 14.55 30.63
CA THR A 644 13.25 15.06 30.29
C THR A 644 13.63 14.59 28.89
N GLN A 645 14.57 15.30 28.24
CA GLN A 645 15.12 14.86 26.95
C GLN A 645 15.69 13.43 27.01
N LYS A 646 16.34 13.07 28.14
CA LYS A 646 16.90 11.73 28.34
C LYS A 646 15.82 10.64 28.36
N GLN A 647 14.66 10.87 28.96
CA GLN A 647 13.55 9.93 28.98
C GLN A 647 12.94 9.72 27.59
N LEU A 648 12.98 10.74 26.74
CA LEU A 648 12.45 10.71 25.38
C LEU A 648 13.53 10.45 24.31
N THR A 649 14.70 9.92 24.72
CA THR A 649 15.68 9.39 23.77
C THR A 649 15.08 8.23 23.01
N LEU A 650 15.21 8.27 21.68
CA LEU A 650 14.64 7.22 20.82
C LEU A 650 15.50 5.96 20.89
N THR A 651 14.85 4.84 20.91
CA THR A 651 15.48 3.52 20.93
C THR A 651 14.60 2.51 20.19
N SER A 652 15.11 1.31 20.00
CA SER A 652 14.30 0.16 19.67
C SER A 652 13.45 -0.22 20.89
N GLY A 653 12.14 -0.21 20.71
CA GLY A 653 11.18 -0.51 21.77
C GLY A 653 10.61 -1.94 21.69
N GLN A 654 9.80 -2.30 22.68
CA GLN A 654 8.99 -3.51 22.61
C GLN A 654 7.79 -3.31 21.68
N PRO A 655 7.32 -4.34 20.94
CA PRO A 655 6.15 -4.24 20.08
C PRO A 655 4.90 -3.90 20.89
N MET A 656 3.90 -3.28 20.23
CA MET A 656 2.63 -2.93 20.85
C MET A 656 1.71 -4.13 21.10
N LYS A 657 1.96 -5.24 20.40
CA LYS A 657 1.20 -6.50 20.51
C LYS A 657 2.16 -7.66 20.59
N GLU A 658 1.82 -8.63 21.40
CA GLU A 658 2.53 -9.90 21.45
C GLU A 658 2.51 -10.58 20.06
N GLY A 659 3.66 -11.08 19.61
CA GLY A 659 3.82 -11.69 18.30
C GLY A 659 4.03 -10.74 17.12
N ASP A 660 4.07 -9.42 17.32
CA ASP A 660 4.39 -8.45 16.28
C ASP A 660 5.89 -8.47 15.90
N GLN A 661 6.73 -8.98 16.78
CA GLN A 661 8.18 -9.10 16.63
C GLN A 661 8.59 -10.58 16.53
N ASP A 662 9.45 -10.89 15.58
CA ASP A 662 10.10 -12.21 15.46
C ASP A 662 11.37 -12.25 16.33
N THR A 663 11.85 -13.45 16.64
CA THR A 663 13.13 -13.62 17.31
C THR A 663 14.22 -14.02 16.32
N ILE A 664 15.47 -13.73 16.66
CA ILE A 664 16.60 -14.14 15.81
C ILE A 664 16.76 -15.65 15.81
N GLU A 665 16.40 -16.31 16.90
CA GLU A 665 16.43 -17.76 17.07
C GLU A 665 15.57 -18.46 16.00
N ASP A 666 14.42 -17.88 15.63
CA ASP A 666 13.58 -18.39 14.54
C ASP A 666 14.30 -18.43 13.19
N LEU A 667 15.28 -17.56 12.98
CA LEU A 667 16.09 -17.50 11.77
C LEU A 667 17.36 -18.36 11.84
N LEU A 668 17.84 -18.64 13.05
CA LEU A 668 18.98 -19.50 13.27
C LEU A 668 18.60 -20.97 13.30
N THR A 669 17.36 -21.28 13.69
CA THR A 669 16.82 -22.65 13.70
C THR A 669 16.60 -23.15 12.29
N ILE A 670 17.08 -24.34 11.98
CA ILE A 670 16.89 -24.99 10.69
C ILE A 670 15.61 -25.81 10.72
N THR A 671 14.67 -25.49 9.86
CA THR A 671 13.39 -26.19 9.79
C THR A 671 13.48 -27.50 8.96
N ASN A 672 12.58 -28.45 9.21
CA ASN A 672 12.49 -29.67 8.41
C ASN A 672 12.25 -29.35 6.92
N GLU A 673 11.52 -28.27 6.62
CA GLU A 673 11.29 -27.79 5.26
C GLU A 673 12.63 -27.40 4.59
N GLU A 674 13.53 -26.74 5.30
CA GLU A 674 14.86 -26.40 4.78
C GLU A 674 15.72 -27.63 4.53
N ARG A 675 15.63 -28.66 5.39
CA ARG A 675 16.38 -29.92 5.20
C ARG A 675 15.97 -30.67 3.92
N LEU A 676 14.66 -30.87 3.75
CA LEU A 676 14.11 -31.49 2.53
C LEU A 676 14.51 -30.76 1.26
N PHE A 677 14.63 -29.44 1.35
CA PHE A 677 14.98 -28.59 0.24
C PHE A 677 16.43 -28.61 -0.15
N TRP A 678 17.34 -28.68 0.82
CA TRP A 678 18.78 -28.78 0.53
C TRP A 678 19.14 -30.08 -0.18
N ASP A 679 18.43 -31.16 0.15
CA ASP A 679 18.57 -32.43 -0.58
C ASP A 679 18.06 -32.31 -2.04
N LEU A 680 17.00 -31.55 -2.28
CA LEU A 680 16.42 -31.35 -3.63
C LEU A 680 17.26 -30.44 -4.54
N ILE A 681 18.01 -29.49 -4.00
CA ILE A 681 18.84 -28.54 -4.78
C ILE A 681 20.32 -28.87 -4.78
N ASN A 682 20.72 -30.05 -4.26
CA ASN A 682 22.11 -30.52 -4.14
C ASN A 682 23.05 -29.54 -3.37
N LEU A 683 22.51 -28.68 -2.53
CA LEU A 683 23.29 -27.92 -1.56
C LEU A 683 23.47 -28.79 -0.32
N SER A 684 24.72 -29.17 0.00
CA SER A 684 24.96 -30.01 1.16
C SER A 684 24.60 -29.29 2.46
N PRO A 685 23.66 -29.83 3.27
CA PRO A 685 23.36 -29.27 4.57
C PRO A 685 24.60 -29.19 5.47
N THR A 686 25.49 -30.16 5.36
CA THR A 686 26.74 -30.28 6.14
C THR A 686 27.61 -29.04 6.00
N TYR A 687 27.70 -28.46 4.82
CA TYR A 687 28.47 -27.26 4.55
C TYR A 687 28.00 -26.04 5.39
N MET A 688 26.67 -25.89 5.55
CA MET A 688 26.08 -24.80 6.35
C MET A 688 26.21 -25.05 7.85
N PHE A 689 26.16 -26.32 8.29
CA PHE A 689 26.32 -26.70 9.69
C PHE A 689 27.76 -26.56 10.20
N GLU A 690 28.74 -27.04 9.43
CA GLU A 690 30.16 -26.97 9.82
C GLU A 690 30.65 -25.52 9.94
N GLU A 691 30.21 -24.65 9.04
CA GLU A 691 30.73 -23.29 9.00
C GLU A 691 30.14 -22.38 10.10
N TYR A 692 28.91 -22.65 10.56
CA TYR A 692 28.24 -21.82 11.56
C TYR A 692 28.16 -22.47 12.95
N ASN A 693 28.83 -23.66 13.17
CA ASN A 693 28.74 -24.42 14.41
C ASN A 693 27.29 -24.62 14.92
N ILE A 694 26.34 -24.71 14.01
CA ILE A 694 24.95 -25.00 14.35
C ILE A 694 24.82 -26.51 14.33
N VAL A 695 25.28 -27.16 15.38
CA VAL A 695 25.09 -28.60 15.57
C VAL A 695 23.81 -28.79 16.36
N ASP A 696 22.72 -29.07 15.68
CA ASP A 696 21.56 -29.71 16.31
C ASP A 696 21.78 -31.20 16.24
N GLU A 697 22.19 -31.81 17.34
CA GLU A 697 22.48 -33.24 17.46
C GLU A 697 21.28 -34.13 17.07
N ASN A 698 20.06 -33.61 17.19
CA ASN A 698 18.83 -34.27 16.75
C ASN A 698 18.67 -34.32 15.21
N CYS A 699 19.50 -33.57 14.49
CA CYS A 699 19.49 -33.57 13.02
C CYS A 699 20.14 -34.76 12.38
N LEU A 700 21.11 -35.38 13.03
CA LEU A 700 21.90 -36.48 12.47
C LEU A 700 21.19 -37.83 12.56
N ASP A 701 20.38 -38.05 13.60
CA ASP A 701 19.71 -39.33 13.83
C ASP A 701 18.45 -39.58 12.95
N ASN A 702 17.79 -38.53 12.48
CA ASN A 702 16.58 -38.67 11.62
C ASN A 702 16.86 -38.99 10.15
N LYS A 703 18.11 -38.85 9.68
CA LYS A 703 18.48 -39.19 8.27
C LYS A 703 18.31 -40.66 7.92
N GLN A 704 18.32 -41.57 8.90
CA GLN A 704 18.21 -43.01 8.62
C GLN A 704 16.77 -43.53 8.57
N SER A 705 15.80 -42.83 9.24
CA SER A 705 14.41 -43.28 9.28
C SER A 705 13.53 -42.79 8.10
N GLU A 706 13.89 -41.67 7.45
CA GLU A 706 13.06 -41.10 6.37
C GLU A 706 13.45 -41.59 4.97
N ARG A 707 14.65 -42.18 4.78
CA ARG A 707 15.02 -42.86 3.48
C ARG A 707 14.24 -44.12 3.19
N SER A 708 13.40 -44.59 4.13
CA SER A 708 12.58 -45.81 3.95
C SER A 708 11.15 -45.51 3.54
N ILE A 709 10.75 -44.27 3.28
CA ILE A 709 9.36 -43.83 2.98
C ILE A 709 9.24 -43.12 1.60
N LEU A 710 10.35 -43.06 0.83
CA LEU A 710 10.30 -42.64 -0.59
C LEU A 710 10.66 -43.87 -1.49
#